data_9f14a7490a08f1046bf12721fe139ed1
#
_entry.id   9f14a7490a08f1046bf12721fe139ed1
#
_cell.length_a   1.000
_cell.length_b   1.000
_cell.length_c   1.000
_cell.angle_alpha   90.00
_cell.angle_beta   90.00
_cell.angle_gamma   90.00
#
_symmetry.space_group_name_H-M   'P 1'
#
loop_
_entity.id
_entity.type
_entity.pdbx_description
1 polymer ?
#
loop_
_entity_poly.entity_id
_entity_poly.type
_entity_poly.pdbx_seq_one_letter_code
_entity_poly.pdbx_strand_id
1 'polypeptide(L)'
;MNETILNGLLNLFAVFASAVRIEEQQASRAVHFYLSSHFGVRSHKEYIELYSELRSMYDDPLFPVDKENVIRNICEQMKVKLVAEEQLLLLVRFVEFAYSNSEEFENHLPLFHLVADIFAIPQEEFDDILAFITGKPSSSLLTISGEEAAIGNHITRKGMDGFIRVLFIRRFDKQIFTYYGSGVVFMNDIPLSPGIFYAWQHSSVLKGPLFLPVYYSDLLTVYNKNERKEAIFLNGRDLNFTFKNSTNGLHNFSFNLESGQLVAIMGGSGVGKSTLLGIMNGNIRPDEGTITVNGYPLDAPEARQLIGFVPQDDLLIEELTVYQNLWFTARLCFARLSDQEIKARVENVLKELDLEGIKDLEVGSPIRKTISGGQRKRLNIALELIREPAILYLDEPTSGLSSSDSEKVIMLLKEQTHRGKLVVVNIHQPSSEIYKLFDRLWLLDRGGYPIYDGNPIEAIIYFKQAAKYTDPDISVCSTCGNVNPELILNIIDSKKIDDSGNQTNIRKFTPEEWHEKYISSRPSYTPVEEKELPDSKQKKPTWFKQFCIFLERNIRTKLVNKQYLAITLLEAPLLALIVALLTRYVDGDEYTLLANKNFVSYIFMSVIVVTFMGLSISAEEIIKDRPVLKREHFLRLSRSSYLTSKMVYLLGVSGFQSLLFILVGNTIIGVGWEMFGVWWSILWITSFLANLTGLILSQSMNSVVAIYITIPLLL
;
A
#
# COMPACT_ATOMS: atom_id res chain seq x y z
N MET A 1 27.80 0.88 -4.10
CA MET A 1 28.29 -0.06 -5.14
C MET A 1 29.21 -1.04 -4.46
N ASN A 2 29.09 -2.35 -4.77
CA ASN A 2 29.91 -3.38 -4.16
C ASN A 2 31.37 -3.23 -4.65
N GLU A 3 32.36 -3.45 -3.78
CA GLU A 3 33.79 -3.36 -4.09
C GLU A 3 34.19 -4.28 -5.26
N THR A 4 33.55 -5.42 -5.38
CA THR A 4 33.72 -6.36 -6.49
C THR A 4 33.34 -5.76 -7.85
N ILE A 5 32.22 -5.00 -7.89
CA ILE A 5 31.75 -4.30 -9.10
C ILE A 5 32.77 -3.23 -9.51
N LEU A 6 33.23 -2.46 -8.53
CA LEU A 6 34.17 -1.38 -8.77
C LEU A 6 35.48 -1.89 -9.32
N ASN A 7 36.05 -2.93 -8.70
CA ASN A 7 37.30 -3.54 -9.18
C ASN A 7 37.15 -4.13 -10.59
N GLY A 8 36.01 -4.79 -10.88
CA GLY A 8 35.72 -5.30 -12.21
C GLY A 8 35.60 -4.19 -13.24
N LEU A 9 34.94 -3.09 -12.89
CA LEU A 9 34.77 -1.93 -13.77
C LEU A 9 36.09 -1.22 -14.05
N LEU A 10 36.92 -1.01 -13.02
CA LEU A 10 38.26 -0.42 -13.22
C LEU A 10 39.13 -1.29 -14.10
N ASN A 11 39.07 -2.60 -13.98
CA ASN A 11 39.78 -3.54 -14.81
C ASN A 11 39.29 -3.49 -16.26
N LEU A 12 37.98 -3.43 -16.50
CA LEU A 12 37.42 -3.23 -17.84
C LEU A 12 37.84 -1.89 -18.45
N PHE A 13 37.84 -0.81 -17.68
CA PHE A 13 38.28 0.50 -18.13
C PHE A 13 39.76 0.46 -18.51
N ALA A 14 40.62 -0.18 -17.72
CA ALA A 14 42.06 -0.27 -17.98
C ALA A 14 42.34 -1.08 -19.25
N VAL A 15 41.75 -2.28 -19.40
CA VAL A 15 41.98 -3.13 -20.58
C VAL A 15 41.43 -2.50 -21.86
N PHE A 16 40.25 -1.85 -21.77
CA PHE A 16 39.64 -1.16 -22.90
C PHE A 16 40.45 0.05 -23.33
N ALA A 17 40.82 0.92 -22.38
CA ALA A 17 41.64 2.08 -22.67
C ALA A 17 43.02 1.68 -23.31
N SER A 18 43.57 0.53 -22.87
CA SER A 18 44.77 -0.07 -23.51
C SER A 18 44.50 -0.64 -24.92
N ALA A 19 43.30 -1.25 -25.12
CA ALA A 19 42.95 -1.80 -26.45
C ALA A 19 42.77 -0.71 -27.51
N VAL A 20 42.17 0.41 -27.12
CA VAL A 20 41.81 1.54 -27.99
C VAL A 20 42.93 2.59 -28.07
N ARG A 21 43.99 2.43 -27.26
CA ARG A 21 45.11 3.36 -27.16
C ARG A 21 44.72 4.78 -26.75
N ILE A 22 43.75 4.91 -25.83
CA ILE A 22 43.38 6.20 -25.27
C ILE A 22 44.57 6.77 -24.50
N GLU A 23 44.83 8.07 -24.62
CA GLU A 23 45.89 8.74 -23.88
C GLU A 23 45.72 8.57 -22.38
N GLU A 24 46.80 8.21 -21.67
CA GLU A 24 46.75 7.91 -20.22
C GLU A 24 46.16 9.04 -19.37
N GLN A 25 46.51 10.29 -19.70
CA GLN A 25 45.98 11.45 -18.98
C GLN A 25 44.46 11.62 -19.17
N GLN A 26 43.96 11.36 -20.37
CA GLN A 26 42.54 11.45 -20.69
C GLN A 26 41.74 10.33 -19.98
N ALA A 27 42.23 9.10 -20.09
CA ALA A 27 41.59 7.95 -19.45
C ALA A 27 41.57 8.06 -17.90
N SER A 28 42.72 8.48 -17.32
CA SER A 28 42.82 8.70 -15.87
C SER A 28 41.92 9.81 -15.37
N ARG A 29 41.73 10.91 -16.10
CA ARG A 29 40.78 11.97 -15.79
C ARG A 29 39.34 11.46 -15.80
N ALA A 30 38.98 10.63 -16.78
CA ALA A 30 37.64 10.05 -16.87
C ALA A 30 37.35 9.11 -15.69
N VAL A 31 38.31 8.26 -15.32
CA VAL A 31 38.19 7.38 -14.14
C VAL A 31 38.11 8.20 -12.85
N HIS A 32 38.95 9.22 -12.72
CA HIS A 32 38.90 10.13 -11.57
C HIS A 32 37.53 10.81 -11.43
N PHE A 33 37.00 11.31 -12.55
CA PHE A 33 35.67 11.93 -12.57
C PHE A 33 34.59 10.92 -12.23
N TYR A 34 34.65 9.71 -12.75
CA TYR A 34 33.73 8.62 -12.43
C TYR A 34 33.76 8.29 -10.93
N LEU A 35 34.93 8.12 -10.35
CA LEU A 35 35.09 7.83 -8.92
C LEU A 35 34.59 9.00 -8.04
N SER A 36 34.90 10.25 -8.43
CA SER A 36 34.48 11.43 -7.66
C SER A 36 32.98 11.66 -7.66
N SER A 37 32.27 11.28 -8.72
CA SER A 37 30.81 11.40 -8.80
C SER A 37 30.05 10.33 -7.99
N HIS A 38 30.71 9.21 -7.64
CA HIS A 38 30.06 8.06 -7.01
C HIS A 38 30.57 7.73 -5.60
N PHE A 39 31.73 8.22 -5.21
CA PHE A 39 32.39 7.90 -3.93
C PHE A 39 32.91 9.15 -3.20
N GLY A 40 32.92 9.10 -1.88
CA GLY A 40 33.48 10.18 -1.05
C GLY A 40 35.01 10.27 -1.16
N VAL A 41 35.54 11.47 -0.97
CA VAL A 41 36.95 11.91 -1.27
C VAL A 41 38.05 11.02 -0.67
N ARG A 42 37.83 10.24 0.36
CA ARG A 42 38.90 9.46 1.03
C ARG A 42 39.35 8.19 0.31
N SER A 43 38.49 7.59 -0.53
CA SER A 43 38.79 6.30 -1.19
C SER A 43 39.36 6.44 -2.60
N HIS A 44 39.44 7.63 -3.15
CA HIS A 44 39.81 7.84 -4.57
C HIS A 44 41.23 7.45 -4.91
N LYS A 45 42.18 7.73 -4.01
CA LYS A 45 43.59 7.58 -4.31
C LYS A 45 44.01 6.13 -4.57
N GLU A 46 43.52 5.23 -3.73
CA GLU A 46 43.80 3.78 -3.87
C GLU A 46 43.23 3.20 -5.18
N TYR A 47 42.03 3.61 -5.57
CA TYR A 47 41.41 3.12 -6.82
C TYR A 47 42.03 3.70 -8.09
N ILE A 48 42.54 4.94 -8.02
CA ILE A 48 43.29 5.53 -9.14
C ILE A 48 44.66 4.84 -9.29
N GLU A 49 45.35 4.56 -8.19
CA GLU A 49 46.59 3.79 -8.15
C GLU A 49 46.36 2.39 -8.75
N LEU A 50 45.29 1.69 -8.33
CA LEU A 50 44.90 0.40 -8.86
C LEU A 50 44.63 0.46 -10.38
N TYR A 51 43.90 1.49 -10.86
CA TYR A 51 43.66 1.68 -12.29
C TYR A 51 44.98 1.87 -13.07
N SER A 52 45.88 2.70 -12.56
CA SER A 52 47.18 2.95 -13.22
C SER A 52 48.06 1.71 -13.24
N GLU A 53 48.08 0.90 -12.20
CA GLU A 53 48.77 -0.40 -12.17
C GLU A 53 48.19 -1.37 -13.19
N LEU A 54 46.88 -1.53 -13.25
CA LEU A 54 46.19 -2.38 -14.23
C LEU A 54 46.47 -1.91 -15.66
N ARG A 55 46.43 -0.60 -15.88
CA ARG A 55 46.70 -0.01 -17.18
C ARG A 55 48.15 -0.30 -17.65
N SER A 56 49.14 -0.08 -16.78
CA SER A 56 50.56 -0.36 -17.09
C SER A 56 50.79 -1.84 -17.40
N MET A 57 50.08 -2.74 -16.72
CA MET A 57 50.16 -4.18 -16.99
C MET A 57 49.62 -4.53 -18.41
N TYR A 58 48.54 -3.89 -18.86
CA TYR A 58 47.98 -4.14 -20.20
C TYR A 58 48.72 -3.44 -21.34
N ASP A 59 49.52 -2.42 -21.05
CA ASP A 59 50.33 -1.70 -22.03
C ASP A 59 51.77 -2.23 -22.12
N ASP A 60 52.18 -3.20 -21.28
CA ASP A 60 53.51 -3.77 -21.26
C ASP A 60 53.81 -4.57 -22.55
N PRO A 61 54.75 -4.11 -23.41
CA PRO A 61 55.08 -4.78 -24.64
C PRO A 61 55.81 -6.12 -24.44
N LEU A 62 56.33 -6.40 -23.23
CA LEU A 62 57.02 -7.66 -22.92
C LEU A 62 56.01 -8.81 -22.67
N PHE A 63 54.76 -8.49 -22.34
CA PHE A 63 53.68 -9.47 -22.11
C PHE A 63 52.47 -9.13 -22.97
N PRO A 64 52.46 -9.45 -24.27
CA PRO A 64 51.32 -9.18 -25.14
C PRO A 64 50.12 -10.00 -24.67
N VAL A 65 49.13 -9.33 -24.16
CA VAL A 65 47.88 -9.94 -23.65
C VAL A 65 46.82 -9.84 -24.73
N ASP A 66 46.11 -10.94 -25.00
CA ASP A 66 44.89 -10.92 -25.81
C ASP A 66 43.78 -10.21 -25.01
N LYS A 67 43.56 -8.94 -25.34
CA LYS A 67 42.66 -8.04 -24.61
C LYS A 67 41.19 -8.46 -24.71
N GLU A 68 40.80 -9.09 -25.82
CA GLU A 68 39.45 -9.62 -25.98
C GLU A 68 39.18 -10.79 -25.01
N ASN A 69 40.12 -11.73 -24.90
CA ASN A 69 40.03 -12.83 -23.97
C ASN A 69 40.07 -12.35 -22.50
N VAL A 70 40.80 -11.28 -22.20
CA VAL A 70 40.80 -10.69 -20.86
C VAL A 70 39.44 -10.10 -20.52
N ILE A 71 38.84 -9.33 -21.43
CA ILE A 71 37.47 -8.77 -21.23
C ILE A 71 36.49 -9.91 -21.02
N ARG A 72 36.54 -10.96 -21.83
CA ARG A 72 35.73 -12.17 -21.70
C ARG A 72 35.84 -12.78 -20.29
N ASN A 73 37.07 -13.04 -19.85
CA ASN A 73 37.31 -13.66 -18.53
C ASN A 73 36.82 -12.79 -17.37
N ILE A 74 37.03 -11.47 -17.43
CA ILE A 74 36.54 -10.53 -16.44
C ILE A 74 34.99 -10.59 -16.38
N CYS A 75 34.34 -10.51 -17.54
CA CYS A 75 32.86 -10.53 -17.61
C CYS A 75 32.27 -11.87 -17.14
N GLU A 76 32.88 -13.01 -17.46
CA GLU A 76 32.45 -14.33 -16.96
C GLU A 76 32.57 -14.45 -15.44
N GLN A 77 33.68 -13.94 -14.86
CA GLN A 77 33.82 -13.90 -13.41
C GLN A 77 32.79 -12.97 -12.75
N MET A 78 32.50 -11.83 -13.36
CA MET A 78 31.51 -10.88 -12.88
C MET A 78 30.08 -11.43 -13.00
N LYS A 79 29.77 -12.18 -14.07
CA LYS A 79 28.48 -12.84 -14.26
C LYS A 79 28.08 -13.75 -13.09
N VAL A 80 29.02 -14.45 -12.50
CA VAL A 80 28.80 -15.34 -11.36
C VAL A 80 28.55 -14.57 -10.05
N LYS A 81 29.18 -13.39 -9.91
CA LYS A 81 29.18 -12.60 -8.67
C LYS A 81 28.07 -11.54 -8.63
N LEU A 82 27.61 -11.08 -9.77
CA LEU A 82 26.67 -9.98 -9.91
C LEU A 82 25.27 -10.47 -10.26
N VAL A 83 24.25 -9.80 -9.70
CA VAL A 83 22.88 -10.00 -10.16
C VAL A 83 22.65 -9.35 -11.54
N ALA A 84 21.63 -9.81 -12.27
CA ALA A 84 21.41 -9.37 -13.66
C ALA A 84 21.25 -7.84 -13.82
N GLU A 85 20.70 -7.14 -12.82
CA GLU A 85 20.60 -5.67 -12.77
C GLU A 85 21.98 -5.01 -12.72
N GLU A 86 22.89 -5.53 -11.89
CA GLU A 86 24.24 -5.02 -11.74
C GLU A 86 25.09 -5.27 -13.00
N GLN A 87 24.88 -6.41 -13.67
CA GLN A 87 25.53 -6.74 -14.95
C GLN A 87 25.14 -5.73 -16.05
N LEU A 88 23.87 -5.37 -16.13
CA LEU A 88 23.38 -4.38 -17.08
C LEU A 88 23.95 -2.99 -16.80
N LEU A 89 23.94 -2.54 -15.54
CA LEU A 89 24.53 -1.25 -15.15
C LEU A 89 26.02 -1.20 -15.44
N LEU A 90 26.73 -2.31 -15.27
CA LEU A 90 28.16 -2.41 -15.62
C LEU A 90 28.36 -2.25 -17.12
N LEU A 91 27.56 -2.90 -17.98
CA LEU A 91 27.61 -2.71 -19.43
C LEU A 91 27.35 -1.25 -19.82
N VAL A 92 26.29 -0.63 -19.26
CA VAL A 92 25.96 0.78 -19.54
C VAL A 92 27.16 1.70 -19.22
N ARG A 93 27.78 1.51 -18.05
CA ARG A 93 28.96 2.30 -17.65
C ARG A 93 30.17 2.04 -18.52
N PHE A 94 30.38 0.80 -18.95
CA PHE A 94 31.44 0.43 -19.82
C PHE A 94 31.31 1.09 -21.21
N VAL A 95 30.09 1.04 -21.79
CA VAL A 95 29.80 1.68 -23.08
C VAL A 95 29.91 3.22 -22.98
N GLU A 96 29.44 3.83 -21.88
CA GLU A 96 29.57 5.28 -21.63
C GLU A 96 31.04 5.71 -21.58
N PHE A 97 31.85 4.99 -20.81
CA PHE A 97 33.29 5.27 -20.73
C PHE A 97 33.95 5.22 -22.10
N ALA A 98 33.62 4.20 -22.88
CA ALA A 98 34.19 4.01 -24.22
C ALA A 98 33.74 5.13 -25.18
N TYR A 99 32.45 5.47 -25.19
CA TYR A 99 31.91 6.51 -26.06
C TYR A 99 32.50 7.90 -25.75
N SER A 100 32.68 8.21 -24.48
CA SER A 100 33.19 9.51 -24.04
C SER A 100 34.68 9.72 -24.30
N ASN A 101 35.46 8.64 -24.48
CA ASN A 101 36.92 8.69 -24.54
C ASN A 101 37.53 8.11 -25.82
N SER A 102 36.73 7.65 -26.79
CA SER A 102 37.18 7.07 -28.02
C SER A 102 36.62 7.80 -29.25
N GLU A 103 37.46 8.30 -30.14
CA GLU A 103 37.03 8.90 -31.40
C GLU A 103 36.55 7.83 -32.41
N GLU A 104 37.00 6.56 -32.28
CA GLU A 104 36.62 5.44 -33.14
C GLU A 104 35.68 4.43 -32.45
N PHE A 105 34.73 4.92 -31.67
CA PHE A 105 33.82 4.10 -30.91
C PHE A 105 33.11 2.99 -31.73
N GLU A 106 32.70 3.31 -32.96
CA GLU A 106 32.00 2.36 -33.85
C GLU A 106 32.88 1.13 -34.22
N ASN A 107 34.19 1.26 -34.27
CA ASN A 107 35.13 0.16 -34.56
C ASN A 107 35.18 -0.86 -33.41
N HIS A 108 34.75 -0.48 -32.20
CA HIS A 108 34.80 -1.30 -30.99
C HIS A 108 33.45 -1.92 -30.60
N LEU A 109 32.39 -1.70 -31.39
CA LEU A 109 31.05 -2.30 -31.14
C LEU A 109 31.12 -3.83 -30.92
N PRO A 110 31.96 -4.63 -31.63
CA PRO A 110 32.02 -6.07 -31.37
C PRO A 110 32.39 -6.43 -29.92
N LEU A 111 33.22 -5.61 -29.24
CA LEU A 111 33.59 -5.85 -27.84
C LEU A 111 32.38 -5.65 -26.89
N PHE A 112 31.52 -4.66 -27.18
CA PHE A 112 30.33 -4.41 -26.37
C PHE A 112 29.26 -5.48 -26.61
N HIS A 113 29.11 -5.97 -27.84
CA HIS A 113 28.27 -7.12 -28.15
C HIS A 113 28.74 -8.36 -27.39
N LEU A 114 30.06 -8.63 -27.36
CA LEU A 114 30.62 -9.73 -26.59
C LEU A 114 30.23 -9.65 -25.10
N VAL A 115 30.33 -8.46 -24.50
CA VAL A 115 29.96 -8.26 -23.09
C VAL A 115 28.45 -8.43 -22.87
N ALA A 116 27.61 -7.93 -23.79
CA ALA A 116 26.16 -8.10 -23.76
C ALA A 116 25.75 -9.57 -23.86
N ASP A 117 26.39 -10.34 -24.76
CA ASP A 117 26.16 -11.77 -24.93
C ASP A 117 26.51 -12.57 -23.67
N ILE A 118 27.68 -12.27 -23.06
CA ILE A 118 28.13 -12.91 -21.82
C ILE A 118 27.10 -12.67 -20.71
N PHE A 119 26.60 -11.45 -20.56
CA PHE A 119 25.59 -11.09 -19.55
C PHE A 119 24.16 -11.47 -19.94
N ALA A 120 23.98 -12.10 -21.10
CA ALA A 120 22.67 -12.50 -21.64
C ALA A 120 21.66 -11.32 -21.68
N ILE A 121 22.15 -10.16 -22.17
CA ILE A 121 21.32 -8.96 -22.39
C ILE A 121 20.70 -9.09 -23.78
N PRO A 122 19.36 -8.96 -23.92
CA PRO A 122 18.68 -9.02 -25.20
C PRO A 122 19.17 -7.94 -26.17
N GLN A 123 19.26 -8.29 -27.49
CA GLN A 123 19.76 -7.37 -28.51
C GLN A 123 18.98 -6.04 -28.55
N GLU A 124 17.63 -6.10 -28.41
CA GLU A 124 16.79 -4.89 -28.38
C GLU A 124 17.16 -3.96 -27.21
N GLU A 125 17.42 -4.53 -26.03
CA GLU A 125 17.81 -3.78 -24.83
C GLU A 125 19.22 -3.18 -25.00
N PHE A 126 20.12 -3.90 -25.66
CA PHE A 126 21.46 -3.40 -25.99
C PHE A 126 21.41 -2.26 -27.02
N ASP A 127 20.59 -2.38 -28.07
CA ASP A 127 20.41 -1.33 -29.07
C ASP A 127 19.82 -0.05 -28.45
N ASP A 128 18.90 -0.19 -27.49
CA ASP A 128 18.34 0.93 -26.73
C ASP A 128 19.41 1.62 -25.85
N ILE A 129 20.31 0.85 -25.23
CA ILE A 129 21.46 1.38 -24.48
C ILE A 129 22.39 2.15 -25.39
N LEU A 130 22.70 1.61 -26.55
CA LEU A 130 23.54 2.29 -27.55
C LEU A 130 22.92 3.59 -28.04
N ALA A 131 21.64 3.57 -28.39
CA ALA A 131 20.90 4.75 -28.82
C ALA A 131 20.85 5.82 -27.70
N PHE A 132 20.65 5.40 -26.44
CA PHE A 132 20.67 6.27 -25.28
C PHE A 132 22.03 7.00 -25.12
N ILE A 133 23.13 6.28 -25.19
CA ILE A 133 24.48 6.83 -24.98
C ILE A 133 24.95 7.65 -26.19
N THR A 134 24.77 7.14 -27.42
CA THR A 134 25.22 7.82 -28.65
C THR A 134 24.35 9.00 -29.06
N GLY A 135 23.22 9.21 -28.40
CA GLY A 135 22.31 10.30 -28.73
C GLY A 135 21.47 10.05 -29.99
N LYS A 136 21.47 8.83 -30.57
CA LYS A 136 20.63 8.50 -31.72
C LYS A 136 19.15 8.46 -31.34
N PRO A 137 18.24 8.94 -32.20
CA PRO A 137 16.81 8.86 -31.91
C PRO A 137 16.33 7.40 -31.90
N SER A 138 15.54 7.01 -30.91
CA SER A 138 14.89 5.70 -30.82
C SER A 138 13.46 5.89 -30.34
N SER A 139 12.54 5.05 -30.84
CA SER A 139 11.13 5.06 -30.42
C SER A 139 10.92 4.58 -28.99
N SER A 140 11.86 3.84 -28.43
CA SER A 140 11.83 3.31 -27.05
C SER A 140 12.31 4.32 -26.01
N LEU A 141 13.05 5.36 -26.42
CA LEU A 141 13.56 6.41 -25.54
C LEU A 141 12.53 7.52 -25.32
N LEU A 142 12.55 8.09 -24.12
CA LEU A 142 11.78 9.30 -23.80
C LEU A 142 12.71 10.50 -23.83
N THR A 143 12.27 11.57 -24.51
CA THR A 143 12.99 12.85 -24.52
C THR A 143 12.15 13.90 -23.77
N ILE A 144 12.79 14.71 -22.93
CA ILE A 144 12.20 15.85 -22.24
C ILE A 144 12.94 17.09 -22.73
N SER A 145 12.24 18.05 -23.33
CA SER A 145 12.85 19.29 -23.85
C SER A 145 11.88 20.46 -23.83
N GLY A 146 12.39 21.65 -24.12
CA GLY A 146 11.58 22.88 -24.23
C GLY A 146 10.69 22.92 -25.46
N GLU A 147 11.03 22.17 -26.51
CA GLU A 147 10.33 22.10 -27.80
C GLU A 147 9.78 20.71 -28.06
N GLU A 148 8.72 20.59 -28.88
CA GLU A 148 8.16 19.28 -29.23
C GLU A 148 9.13 18.49 -30.14
N ALA A 149 9.39 17.23 -29.79
CA ALA A 149 10.22 16.37 -30.61
C ALA A 149 9.39 15.69 -31.72
N ALA A 150 9.97 15.58 -32.90
CA ALA A 150 9.29 15.02 -34.05
C ALA A 150 9.14 13.48 -34.01
N ILE A 151 9.91 12.75 -33.19
CA ILE A 151 9.96 11.29 -33.15
C ILE A 151 10.11 10.77 -31.70
N GLY A 152 9.34 9.75 -31.34
CA GLY A 152 9.44 9.04 -30.06
C GLY A 152 8.57 9.59 -28.95
N ASN A 153 8.75 9.04 -27.75
CA ASN A 153 8.06 9.51 -26.56
C ASN A 153 8.63 10.86 -26.11
N HIS A 154 7.76 11.83 -25.81
CA HIS A 154 8.21 13.19 -25.50
C HIS A 154 7.40 13.84 -24.39
N ILE A 155 8.10 14.62 -23.54
CA ILE A 155 7.51 15.51 -22.54
C ILE A 155 8.01 16.93 -22.80
N THR A 156 7.12 17.86 -23.14
CA THR A 156 7.47 19.26 -23.35
C THR A 156 7.50 20.01 -22.03
N ARG A 157 8.61 20.73 -21.78
CA ARG A 157 8.77 21.65 -20.63
C ARG A 157 9.32 22.98 -21.11
N LYS A 158 8.42 23.89 -21.45
CA LYS A 158 8.78 25.25 -21.93
C LYS A 158 9.76 25.92 -20.97
N GLY A 159 10.81 26.54 -21.53
CA GLY A 159 11.87 27.18 -20.76
C GLY A 159 13.04 26.30 -20.37
N MET A 160 13.01 25.01 -20.70
CA MET A 160 14.14 24.10 -20.51
C MET A 160 15.19 24.35 -21.58
N ASP A 161 16.45 24.59 -21.17
CA ASP A 161 17.59 24.66 -22.04
C ASP A 161 18.19 23.25 -22.25
N GLY A 162 18.37 22.87 -23.52
CA GLY A 162 18.79 21.54 -23.87
C GLY A 162 17.67 20.48 -23.74
N PHE A 163 18.08 19.23 -23.53
CA PHE A 163 17.14 18.12 -23.40
C PHE A 163 17.63 17.08 -22.40
N ILE A 164 16.70 16.33 -21.84
CA ILE A 164 16.97 15.13 -21.04
C ILE A 164 16.52 13.92 -21.85
N ARG A 165 17.37 12.91 -21.92
CA ARG A 165 17.03 11.63 -22.51
C ARG A 165 16.90 10.59 -21.41
N VAL A 166 15.83 9.81 -21.47
CA VAL A 166 15.51 8.78 -20.47
C VAL A 166 15.41 7.42 -21.15
N LEU A 167 16.14 6.45 -20.59
CA LEU A 167 16.03 5.04 -20.96
C LEU A 167 15.26 4.30 -19.86
N PHE A 168 14.23 3.59 -20.26
CA PHE A 168 13.44 2.72 -19.38
C PHE A 168 13.88 1.27 -19.54
N ILE A 169 14.48 0.71 -18.49
CA ILE A 169 14.94 -0.69 -18.45
C ILE A 169 13.78 -1.54 -17.91
N ARG A 170 12.91 -2.01 -18.80
CA ARG A 170 11.66 -2.71 -18.46
C ARG A 170 11.87 -3.94 -17.59
N ARG A 171 12.93 -4.68 -17.82
CA ARG A 171 13.26 -5.93 -17.12
C ARG A 171 13.45 -5.74 -15.62
N PHE A 172 13.88 -4.56 -15.18
CA PHE A 172 14.18 -4.24 -13.78
C PHE A 172 13.34 -3.09 -13.24
N ASP A 173 12.40 -2.57 -14.03
CA ASP A 173 11.59 -1.39 -13.68
C ASP A 173 12.47 -0.20 -13.22
N LYS A 174 13.57 0.03 -13.96
CA LYS A 174 14.53 1.09 -13.67
C LYS A 174 14.59 2.10 -14.79
N GLN A 175 14.78 3.36 -14.42
CA GLN A 175 14.97 4.46 -15.35
C GLN A 175 16.33 5.09 -15.11
N ILE A 176 17.07 5.28 -16.21
CA ILE A 176 18.30 6.05 -16.22
C ILE A 176 18.15 7.22 -17.19
N PHE A 177 18.76 8.34 -16.88
CA PHE A 177 18.67 9.52 -17.72
C PHE A 177 19.98 10.28 -17.80
N THR A 178 20.12 11.05 -18.87
CA THR A 178 21.25 11.98 -19.10
C THR A 178 20.69 13.34 -19.50
N TYR A 179 21.29 14.40 -18.97
CA TYR A 179 21.00 15.77 -19.36
C TYR A 179 22.03 16.28 -20.38
N TYR A 180 21.55 16.93 -21.44
CA TYR A 180 22.35 17.59 -22.47
C TYR A 180 21.89 19.04 -22.60
N GLY A 181 22.67 19.99 -22.08
CA GLY A 181 22.37 21.41 -22.13
C GLY A 181 23.39 22.24 -21.35
N SER A 182 23.31 23.55 -21.48
CA SER A 182 24.16 24.51 -20.75
C SER A 182 23.44 25.10 -19.53
N GLY A 183 22.13 24.93 -19.43
CA GLY A 183 21.32 25.39 -18.30
C GLY A 183 21.55 24.60 -17.02
N VAL A 184 21.17 25.17 -15.88
CA VAL A 184 21.29 24.49 -14.59
C VAL A 184 20.03 23.66 -14.34
N VAL A 185 20.21 22.35 -14.21
CA VAL A 185 19.17 21.39 -13.86
C VAL A 185 19.56 20.69 -12.56
N PHE A 186 18.60 20.52 -11.66
CA PHE A 186 18.80 19.85 -10.38
C PHE A 186 17.97 18.57 -10.30
N MET A 187 18.52 17.54 -9.67
CA MET A 187 17.77 16.39 -9.18
C MET A 187 17.81 16.36 -7.67
N ASN A 188 16.65 16.51 -7.02
CA ASN A 188 16.56 16.57 -5.54
C ASN A 188 17.56 17.58 -4.95
N ASP A 189 17.62 18.80 -5.52
CA ASP A 189 18.51 19.90 -5.15
C ASP A 189 20.01 19.67 -5.40
N ILE A 190 20.41 18.56 -6.05
CA ILE A 190 21.78 18.30 -6.49
C ILE A 190 21.90 18.73 -7.96
N PRO A 191 22.85 19.63 -8.30
CA PRO A 191 23.03 20.04 -9.69
C PRO A 191 23.54 18.87 -10.54
N LEU A 192 22.93 18.72 -11.72
CA LEU A 192 23.32 17.71 -12.69
C LEU A 192 24.47 18.19 -13.58
N SER A 193 25.41 17.31 -13.84
CA SER A 193 26.46 17.54 -14.84
C SER A 193 26.01 17.03 -16.21
N PRO A 194 26.13 17.85 -17.27
CA PRO A 194 25.79 17.41 -18.63
C PRO A 194 26.59 16.19 -19.09
N GLY A 195 25.95 15.28 -19.83
CA GLY A 195 26.62 14.11 -20.40
C GLY A 195 26.81 12.94 -19.44
N ILE A 196 26.43 13.08 -18.15
CA ILE A 196 26.51 12.00 -17.19
C ILE A 196 25.12 11.39 -17.01
N PHE A 197 25.04 10.07 -16.84
CA PHE A 197 23.76 9.45 -16.55
C PHE A 197 23.56 9.17 -15.06
N TYR A 198 22.32 9.36 -14.67
CA TYR A 198 21.81 9.25 -13.32
C TYR A 198 20.68 8.22 -13.29
N ALA A 199 20.56 7.50 -12.18
CA ALA A 199 19.37 6.70 -11.92
C ALA A 199 18.20 7.60 -11.48
N TRP A 200 17.05 7.43 -12.12
CA TRP A 200 15.84 8.14 -11.71
C TRP A 200 15.07 7.32 -10.69
N GLN A 201 15.08 7.76 -9.44
CA GLN A 201 14.35 7.11 -8.36
C GLN A 201 12.89 7.60 -8.33
N HIS A 202 11.98 6.78 -7.81
CA HIS A 202 10.54 7.05 -7.72
C HIS A 202 10.20 8.40 -7.04
N SER A 203 11.00 8.83 -6.08
CA SER A 203 10.84 10.10 -5.35
C SER A 203 11.60 11.27 -5.96
N SER A 204 12.36 11.05 -7.05
CA SER A 204 13.22 12.10 -7.60
C SER A 204 12.44 13.04 -8.49
N VAL A 205 12.76 14.33 -8.36
CA VAL A 205 12.19 15.43 -9.13
C VAL A 205 13.31 16.14 -9.86
N LEU A 206 13.15 16.36 -11.16
CA LEU A 206 14.02 17.22 -11.93
C LEU A 206 13.46 18.65 -11.94
N LYS A 207 14.31 19.61 -11.62
CA LYS A 207 13.94 21.03 -11.47
C LYS A 207 14.94 21.90 -12.24
N GLY A 208 14.44 23.03 -12.70
CA GLY A 208 15.28 24.11 -13.21
C GLY A 208 14.60 25.46 -12.96
N PRO A 209 15.36 26.56 -13.02
CA PRO A 209 14.83 27.88 -12.69
C PRO A 209 13.80 28.42 -13.72
N LEU A 210 13.80 27.86 -14.94
CA LEU A 210 13.01 28.38 -16.06
C LEU A 210 11.93 27.41 -16.57
N PHE A 211 11.82 26.18 -16.02
CA PHE A 211 10.82 25.21 -16.46
C PHE A 211 10.10 24.56 -15.30
N LEU A 212 8.87 24.08 -15.55
CA LEU A 212 8.08 23.34 -14.56
C LEU A 212 8.77 22.01 -14.20
N PRO A 213 8.77 21.62 -12.92
CA PRO A 213 9.36 20.37 -12.48
C PRO A 213 8.88 19.18 -13.28
N VAL A 214 9.77 18.20 -13.46
CA VAL A 214 9.46 16.90 -14.06
C VAL A 214 9.51 15.84 -12.98
N TYR A 215 8.38 15.19 -12.78
CA TYR A 215 8.22 14.13 -11.79
C TYR A 215 8.39 12.76 -12.43
N TYR A 216 8.76 11.78 -11.60
CA TYR A 216 8.79 10.38 -12.03
C TYR A 216 7.46 9.91 -12.65
N SER A 217 6.34 10.40 -12.12
CA SER A 217 5.00 10.13 -12.63
C SER A 217 4.77 10.58 -14.08
N ASP A 218 5.39 11.69 -14.48
CA ASP A 218 5.26 12.20 -15.84
C ASP A 218 5.87 11.21 -16.85
N LEU A 219 7.01 10.59 -16.51
CA LEU A 219 7.66 9.57 -17.34
C LEU A 219 6.77 8.36 -17.54
N LEU A 220 6.25 7.83 -16.43
CA LEU A 220 5.44 6.62 -16.45
C LEU A 220 4.10 6.83 -17.17
N THR A 221 3.55 8.03 -17.12
CA THR A 221 2.33 8.39 -17.88
C THR A 221 2.56 8.24 -19.39
N VAL A 222 3.74 8.61 -19.88
CA VAL A 222 4.07 8.51 -21.31
C VAL A 222 4.36 7.07 -21.72
N TYR A 223 5.11 6.32 -20.92
CA TYR A 223 5.42 4.91 -21.22
C TYR A 223 4.18 4.00 -21.17
N ASN A 224 3.28 4.22 -20.21
CA ASN A 224 2.09 3.37 -20.03
C ASN A 224 0.95 3.70 -20.96
N LYS A 225 0.95 4.85 -21.68
CA LYS A 225 -0.08 5.18 -22.68
C LYS A 225 -0.26 4.09 -23.74
N ASN A 226 0.82 3.41 -24.12
CA ASN A 226 0.82 2.40 -25.18
C ASN A 226 0.45 0.98 -24.69
N GLU A 227 0.42 0.72 -23.38
CA GLU A 227 0.15 -0.62 -22.78
C GLU A 227 -1.23 -0.73 -22.14
N ARG A 228 -2.01 0.35 -22.05
CA ARG A 228 -3.33 0.35 -21.38
C ARG A 228 -4.36 -0.42 -22.22
N LYS A 229 -4.51 -1.72 -21.96
CA LYS A 229 -5.51 -2.56 -22.64
C LYS A 229 -6.93 -2.32 -22.18
N GLU A 230 -7.18 -1.84 -20.95
CA GLU A 230 -8.53 -1.70 -20.37
C GLU A 230 -8.58 -0.45 -19.46
N ALA A 231 -8.81 0.73 -20.06
CA ALA A 231 -9.00 1.94 -19.28
C ALA A 231 -10.33 1.90 -18.51
N ILE A 232 -10.30 2.22 -17.22
CA ILE A 232 -11.50 2.36 -16.39
C ILE A 232 -11.82 3.84 -16.24
N PHE A 233 -13.08 4.16 -16.45
CA PHE A 233 -13.63 5.50 -16.28
C PHE A 233 -14.64 5.48 -15.13
N LEU A 234 -14.41 6.32 -14.14
CA LEU A 234 -15.34 6.55 -13.04
C LEU A 234 -15.93 7.95 -13.18
N ASN A 235 -17.25 8.00 -13.35
CA ASN A 235 -17.97 9.24 -13.59
C ASN A 235 -19.01 9.47 -12.49
N GLY A 236 -19.02 10.66 -11.92
CA GLY A 236 -20.07 11.15 -11.04
C GLY A 236 -20.79 12.33 -11.67
N ARG A 237 -22.10 12.36 -11.63
CA ARG A 237 -22.90 13.43 -12.21
C ARG A 237 -23.90 13.99 -11.22
N ASP A 238 -23.86 15.30 -11.02
CA ASP A 238 -24.80 16.12 -10.24
C ASP A 238 -25.11 15.51 -8.85
N LEU A 239 -24.05 15.05 -8.16
CA LEU A 239 -24.17 14.38 -6.88
C LEU A 239 -24.58 15.37 -5.81
N ASN A 240 -25.72 15.09 -5.16
CA ASN A 240 -26.20 15.79 -3.99
C ASN A 240 -26.49 14.77 -2.87
N PHE A 241 -26.13 15.14 -1.64
CA PHE A 241 -26.41 14.36 -0.44
C PHE A 241 -26.53 15.28 0.77
N THR A 242 -27.54 15.12 1.59
CA THR A 242 -27.73 15.92 2.79
C THR A 242 -28.02 15.02 4.00
N PHE A 243 -27.36 15.28 5.12
CA PHE A 243 -27.66 14.56 6.37
C PHE A 243 -29.03 14.95 6.90
N LYS A 244 -29.75 13.99 7.44
CA LYS A 244 -31.07 14.22 8.07
C LYS A 244 -30.97 15.34 9.11
N ASN A 245 -31.86 16.33 8.99
CA ASN A 245 -31.94 17.50 9.87
C ASN A 245 -30.66 18.38 9.88
N SER A 246 -29.94 18.46 8.79
CA SER A 246 -28.74 19.27 8.64
C SER A 246 -28.67 19.87 7.25
N THR A 247 -27.96 20.99 7.10
CA THR A 247 -27.58 21.58 5.81
C THR A 247 -26.22 21.02 5.31
N ASN A 248 -25.53 20.25 6.15
CA ASN A 248 -24.25 19.64 5.79
C ASN A 248 -24.47 18.44 4.87
N GLY A 249 -23.64 18.29 3.88
CA GLY A 249 -23.77 17.21 2.92
C GLY A 249 -22.70 17.19 1.84
N LEU A 250 -23.12 17.02 0.61
CA LEU A 250 -22.34 17.19 -0.62
C LEU A 250 -23.21 17.93 -1.62
N HIS A 251 -22.71 19.02 -2.19
CA HIS A 251 -23.50 19.92 -3.03
C HIS A 251 -22.99 19.95 -4.46
N ASN A 252 -23.83 19.54 -5.41
CA ASN A 252 -23.62 19.63 -6.87
C ASN A 252 -22.21 19.25 -7.35
N PHE A 253 -21.77 18.03 -6.99
CA PHE A 253 -20.46 17.54 -7.39
C PHE A 253 -20.55 16.63 -8.59
N SER A 254 -19.79 16.95 -9.65
CA SER A 254 -19.64 16.11 -10.82
C SER A 254 -18.16 15.97 -11.16
N PHE A 255 -17.75 14.78 -11.58
CA PHE A 255 -16.36 14.48 -11.88
C PHE A 255 -16.22 13.38 -12.95
N ASN A 256 -15.09 13.40 -13.63
CA ASN A 256 -14.61 12.32 -14.50
C ASN A 256 -13.22 11.91 -14.05
N LEU A 257 -13.02 10.64 -13.76
CA LEU A 257 -11.72 10.07 -13.43
C LEU A 257 -11.39 8.91 -14.36
N GLU A 258 -10.11 8.75 -14.64
CA GLU A 258 -9.58 7.68 -15.48
C GLU A 258 -8.57 6.85 -14.69
N SER A 259 -8.47 5.56 -15.03
CA SER A 259 -7.42 4.69 -14.48
C SER A 259 -6.02 5.26 -14.73
N GLY A 260 -5.11 5.01 -13.79
CA GLY A 260 -3.77 5.56 -13.82
C GLY A 260 -3.62 6.91 -13.12
N GLN A 261 -4.68 7.43 -12.48
CA GLN A 261 -4.64 8.68 -11.72
C GLN A 261 -4.58 8.42 -10.22
N LEU A 262 -3.77 9.21 -9.51
CA LEU A 262 -3.76 9.36 -8.06
C LEU A 262 -4.47 10.67 -7.71
N VAL A 263 -5.65 10.56 -7.11
CA VAL A 263 -6.53 11.71 -6.80
C VAL A 263 -6.50 11.98 -5.30
N ALA A 264 -6.25 13.22 -4.89
CA ALA A 264 -6.35 13.65 -3.51
C ALA A 264 -7.68 14.32 -3.23
N ILE A 265 -8.32 14.00 -2.11
CA ILE A 265 -9.42 14.76 -1.52
C ILE A 265 -8.86 15.49 -0.30
N MET A 266 -8.88 16.81 -0.32
CA MET A 266 -8.40 17.66 0.77
C MET A 266 -9.50 18.61 1.26
N GLY A 267 -9.26 19.22 2.41
CA GLY A 267 -10.15 20.19 3.07
C GLY A 267 -10.03 20.09 4.58
N GLY A 268 -10.64 21.02 5.29
CA GLY A 268 -10.64 21.05 6.76
C GLY A 268 -11.21 19.79 7.43
N SER A 269 -11.13 19.73 8.74
CA SER A 269 -11.79 18.64 9.48
C SER A 269 -13.31 18.80 9.42
N GLY A 270 -14.03 17.69 9.22
CA GLY A 270 -15.51 17.69 9.21
C GLY A 270 -16.17 18.28 7.96
N VAL A 271 -15.44 18.60 6.90
CA VAL A 271 -16.01 19.19 5.66
C VAL A 271 -16.75 18.18 4.76
N GLY A 272 -16.75 16.87 5.08
CA GLY A 272 -17.46 15.86 4.30
C GLY A 272 -16.59 14.98 3.42
N LYS A 273 -15.25 14.96 3.59
CA LYS A 273 -14.34 14.11 2.80
C LYS A 273 -14.67 12.62 2.85
N SER A 274 -14.83 12.05 4.05
CA SER A 274 -15.19 10.64 4.23
C SER A 274 -16.62 10.35 3.75
N THR A 275 -17.52 11.36 3.76
CA THR A 275 -18.85 11.26 3.17
C THR A 275 -18.76 11.12 1.65
N LEU A 276 -17.96 11.95 0.99
CA LEU A 276 -17.70 11.83 -0.45
C LEU A 276 -17.14 10.46 -0.81
N LEU A 277 -16.10 9.97 -0.08
CA LEU A 277 -15.59 8.61 -0.27
C LEU A 277 -16.66 7.54 -0.05
N GLY A 278 -17.54 7.73 0.96
CA GLY A 278 -18.67 6.84 1.22
C GLY A 278 -19.71 6.80 0.10
N ILE A 279 -19.92 7.92 -0.58
CA ILE A 279 -20.78 8.00 -1.77
C ILE A 279 -20.09 7.31 -2.96
N MET A 280 -18.82 7.60 -3.18
CA MET A 280 -18.05 7.04 -4.30
C MET A 280 -17.85 5.52 -4.22
N ASN A 281 -17.76 4.96 -3.02
CA ASN A 281 -17.64 3.50 -2.83
C ASN A 281 -19.00 2.76 -2.69
N GLY A 282 -20.11 3.51 -2.78
CA GLY A 282 -21.47 2.97 -2.72
C GLY A 282 -21.96 2.59 -1.32
N ASN A 283 -21.25 3.00 -0.24
CA ASN A 283 -21.72 2.81 1.16
C ASN A 283 -22.79 3.81 1.56
N ILE A 284 -22.74 5.01 0.97
CA ILE A 284 -23.74 6.07 1.16
C ILE A 284 -24.40 6.29 -0.21
N ARG A 285 -25.72 6.26 -0.21
CA ARG A 285 -26.48 6.55 -1.43
C ARG A 285 -26.71 8.06 -1.53
N PRO A 286 -26.36 8.70 -2.66
CA PRO A 286 -26.69 10.12 -2.86
C PRO A 286 -28.20 10.31 -2.96
N ASP A 287 -28.68 11.49 -2.56
CA ASP A 287 -30.09 11.87 -2.69
C ASP A 287 -30.45 12.12 -4.16
N GLU A 288 -29.52 12.77 -4.90
CA GLU A 288 -29.61 13.03 -6.34
C GLU A 288 -28.29 12.72 -7.03
N GLY A 289 -28.35 12.52 -8.34
CA GLY A 289 -27.20 12.24 -9.17
C GLY A 289 -26.89 10.75 -9.31
N THR A 290 -25.88 10.44 -10.11
CA THR A 290 -25.50 9.06 -10.43
C THR A 290 -23.99 8.91 -10.48
N ILE A 291 -23.51 7.71 -10.12
CA ILE A 291 -22.11 7.31 -10.31
C ILE A 291 -22.07 6.09 -11.20
N THR A 292 -21.19 6.12 -12.20
CA THR A 292 -21.01 5.02 -13.16
C THR A 292 -19.54 4.66 -13.30
N VAL A 293 -19.29 3.35 -13.53
CA VAL A 293 -17.98 2.78 -13.89
C VAL A 293 -18.10 2.27 -15.30
N ASN A 294 -17.37 2.83 -16.26
CA ASN A 294 -17.46 2.52 -17.70
C ASN A 294 -18.91 2.58 -18.23
N GLY A 295 -19.75 3.51 -17.70
CA GLY A 295 -21.17 3.62 -18.05
C GLY A 295 -22.11 2.77 -17.19
N TYR A 296 -21.65 1.71 -16.55
CA TYR A 296 -22.47 0.86 -15.67
C TYR A 296 -22.72 1.53 -14.30
N PRO A 297 -23.93 1.44 -13.75
CA PRO A 297 -24.22 1.98 -12.42
C PRO A 297 -23.31 1.37 -11.35
N LEU A 298 -22.90 2.19 -10.37
CA LEU A 298 -22.04 1.75 -9.26
C LEU A 298 -22.66 0.58 -8.45
N ASP A 299 -23.99 0.50 -8.40
CA ASP A 299 -24.72 -0.55 -7.69
C ASP A 299 -24.69 -1.90 -8.41
N ALA A 300 -24.30 -1.96 -9.68
CA ALA A 300 -24.15 -3.20 -10.42
C ALA A 300 -23.13 -4.13 -9.74
N PRO A 301 -23.44 -5.43 -9.63
CA PRO A 301 -22.55 -6.39 -8.96
C PRO A 301 -21.14 -6.44 -9.55
N GLU A 302 -21.04 -6.30 -10.87
CA GLU A 302 -19.80 -6.32 -11.64
C GLU A 302 -18.94 -5.08 -11.33
N ALA A 303 -19.54 -3.90 -11.32
CA ALA A 303 -18.86 -2.63 -10.98
C ALA A 303 -18.33 -2.63 -9.54
N ARG A 304 -19.12 -3.12 -8.59
CA ARG A 304 -18.72 -3.21 -7.18
C ARG A 304 -17.53 -4.13 -6.92
N GLN A 305 -17.36 -5.18 -7.71
CA GLN A 305 -16.21 -6.09 -7.56
C GLN A 305 -14.88 -5.43 -7.93
N LEU A 306 -14.91 -4.38 -8.74
CA LEU A 306 -13.73 -3.61 -9.14
C LEU A 306 -13.26 -2.63 -8.08
N ILE A 307 -14.03 -2.43 -7.00
CA ILE A 307 -13.78 -1.43 -5.97
C ILE A 307 -13.11 -2.07 -4.74
N GLY A 308 -12.01 -1.47 -4.29
CA GLY A 308 -11.38 -1.69 -2.98
C GLY A 308 -11.55 -0.46 -2.10
N PHE A 309 -11.67 -0.66 -0.79
CA PHE A 309 -11.78 0.42 0.19
C PHE A 309 -10.94 0.15 1.43
N VAL A 310 -9.98 1.03 1.69
CA VAL A 310 -9.15 1.02 2.89
C VAL A 310 -9.66 2.08 3.87
N PRO A 311 -10.25 1.69 4.99
CA PRO A 311 -10.76 2.65 5.98
C PRO A 311 -9.62 3.28 6.80
N GLN A 312 -9.98 4.34 7.54
CA GLN A 312 -9.06 5.03 8.44
C GLN A 312 -8.53 4.11 9.54
N ASP A 313 -9.42 3.31 10.17
CA ASP A 313 -9.05 2.36 11.21
C ASP A 313 -8.38 1.11 10.63
N ASP A 314 -7.45 0.54 11.40
CA ASP A 314 -6.79 -0.72 11.03
C ASP A 314 -7.72 -1.90 11.35
N LEU A 315 -8.30 -2.51 10.32
CA LEU A 315 -9.22 -3.65 10.44
C LEU A 315 -8.47 -4.98 10.26
N LEU A 316 -7.48 -5.23 11.11
CA LEU A 316 -6.59 -6.39 11.10
C LEU A 316 -7.00 -7.42 12.15
N ILE A 317 -6.69 -8.69 11.92
CA ILE A 317 -6.81 -9.74 12.92
C ILE A 317 -5.48 -9.80 13.67
N GLU A 318 -5.51 -9.36 14.93
CA GLU A 318 -4.31 -9.06 15.75
C GLU A 318 -3.51 -10.31 16.12
N GLU A 319 -4.19 -11.44 16.33
CA GLU A 319 -3.59 -12.73 16.71
C GLU A 319 -2.97 -13.48 15.54
N LEU A 320 -3.27 -13.08 14.31
CA LEU A 320 -2.72 -13.72 13.13
C LEU A 320 -1.43 -13.03 12.68
N THR A 321 -0.56 -13.78 12.01
CA THR A 321 0.63 -13.20 11.37
C THR A 321 0.24 -12.33 10.17
N VAL A 322 1.17 -11.49 9.72
CA VAL A 322 1.02 -10.68 8.50
C VAL A 322 0.65 -11.58 7.31
N TYR A 323 1.37 -12.69 7.13
CA TYR A 323 1.07 -13.67 6.09
C TYR A 323 -0.32 -14.29 6.23
N GLN A 324 -0.72 -14.71 7.43
CA GLN A 324 -2.02 -15.36 7.67
C GLN A 324 -3.20 -14.43 7.41
N ASN A 325 -3.08 -13.14 7.73
CA ASN A 325 -4.11 -12.15 7.41
C ASN A 325 -4.38 -12.10 5.89
N LEU A 326 -3.34 -12.06 5.08
CA LEU A 326 -3.44 -12.08 3.61
C LEU A 326 -3.92 -13.42 3.08
N TRP A 327 -3.40 -14.52 3.62
CA TRP A 327 -3.74 -15.88 3.23
C TRP A 327 -5.25 -16.18 3.35
N PHE A 328 -5.84 -15.90 4.51
CA PHE A 328 -7.27 -16.12 4.71
C PHE A 328 -8.12 -15.21 3.83
N THR A 329 -7.71 -13.95 3.65
CA THR A 329 -8.41 -13.01 2.77
C THR A 329 -8.37 -13.50 1.32
N ALA A 330 -7.22 -13.94 0.82
CA ALA A 330 -7.08 -14.47 -0.53
C ALA A 330 -7.95 -15.72 -0.76
N ARG A 331 -7.95 -16.68 0.19
CA ARG A 331 -8.80 -17.89 0.12
C ARG A 331 -10.29 -17.59 0.09
N LEU A 332 -10.73 -16.51 0.72
CA LEU A 332 -12.12 -16.03 0.70
C LEU A 332 -12.49 -15.30 -0.61
N CYS A 333 -11.50 -14.78 -1.35
CA CYS A 333 -11.70 -14.07 -2.61
C CYS A 333 -11.66 -14.98 -3.84
N PHE A 334 -10.84 -16.04 -3.82
CA PHE A 334 -10.53 -16.84 -5.00
C PHE A 334 -10.93 -18.29 -4.84
N ALA A 335 -12.09 -18.66 -5.39
CA ALA A 335 -12.59 -20.03 -5.34
C ALA A 335 -11.79 -21.02 -6.20
N ARG A 336 -11.25 -20.55 -7.33
CA ARG A 336 -10.69 -21.37 -8.41
C ARG A 336 -9.18 -21.55 -8.31
N LEU A 337 -8.48 -20.72 -7.54
CA LEU A 337 -7.04 -20.81 -7.39
C LEU A 337 -6.66 -21.96 -6.45
N SER A 338 -5.60 -22.66 -6.78
CA SER A 338 -4.95 -23.65 -5.92
C SER A 338 -4.23 -22.94 -4.75
N ASP A 339 -3.94 -23.70 -3.70
CA ASP A 339 -3.21 -23.17 -2.56
C ASP A 339 -1.79 -22.66 -2.94
N GLN A 340 -1.16 -23.26 -3.97
CA GLN A 340 0.13 -22.80 -4.49
C GLN A 340 0.02 -21.44 -5.19
N GLU A 341 -1.00 -21.23 -6.02
CA GLU A 341 -1.26 -19.95 -6.69
C GLU A 341 -1.62 -18.85 -5.68
N ILE A 342 -2.42 -19.20 -4.66
CA ILE A 342 -2.74 -18.27 -3.57
C ILE A 342 -1.48 -17.88 -2.81
N LYS A 343 -0.60 -18.85 -2.51
CA LYS A 343 0.69 -18.62 -1.83
C LYS A 343 1.57 -17.66 -2.64
N ALA A 344 1.76 -17.94 -3.92
CA ALA A 344 2.55 -17.08 -4.81
C ALA A 344 1.98 -15.65 -4.86
N ARG A 345 0.65 -15.51 -4.89
CA ARG A 345 -0.02 -14.20 -4.89
C ARG A 345 0.20 -13.44 -3.58
N VAL A 346 0.10 -14.11 -2.44
CA VAL A 346 0.38 -13.50 -1.13
C VAL A 346 1.83 -13.05 -1.04
N GLU A 347 2.78 -13.88 -1.47
CA GLU A 347 4.21 -13.55 -1.48
C GLU A 347 4.50 -12.34 -2.39
N ASN A 348 3.88 -12.26 -3.56
CA ASN A 348 4.01 -11.11 -4.45
C ASN A 348 3.51 -9.81 -3.80
N VAL A 349 2.31 -9.82 -3.19
CA VAL A 349 1.76 -8.63 -2.52
C VAL A 349 2.61 -8.21 -1.31
N LEU A 350 3.15 -9.17 -0.55
CA LEU A 350 4.08 -8.91 0.55
C LEU A 350 5.36 -8.20 0.07
N LYS A 351 5.90 -8.65 -1.06
CA LYS A 351 7.08 -8.05 -1.69
C LYS A 351 6.78 -6.65 -2.22
N GLU A 352 5.66 -6.47 -2.93
CA GLU A 352 5.23 -5.18 -3.47
C GLU A 352 5.08 -4.09 -2.40
N LEU A 353 4.65 -4.48 -1.19
CA LEU A 353 4.40 -3.54 -0.09
C LEU A 353 5.51 -3.53 0.97
N ASP A 354 6.67 -4.13 0.68
CA ASP A 354 7.82 -4.20 1.61
C ASP A 354 7.41 -4.76 2.98
N LEU A 355 6.69 -5.90 2.97
CA LEU A 355 6.22 -6.63 4.16
C LEU A 355 6.84 -8.03 4.28
N GLU A 356 7.68 -8.45 3.33
CA GLU A 356 8.25 -9.79 3.28
C GLU A 356 9.08 -10.10 4.53
N GLY A 357 9.90 -9.15 5.00
CA GLY A 357 10.76 -9.31 6.17
C GLY A 357 10.01 -9.52 7.50
N ILE A 358 8.70 -9.21 7.54
CA ILE A 358 7.86 -9.31 8.75
C ILE A 358 6.69 -10.28 8.60
N LYS A 359 6.66 -11.08 7.53
CA LYS A 359 5.51 -11.94 7.18
C LYS A 359 5.09 -12.91 8.26
N ASP A 360 6.05 -13.39 9.05
CA ASP A 360 5.83 -14.39 10.10
C ASP A 360 5.56 -13.78 11.48
N LEU A 361 5.64 -12.43 11.60
CA LEU A 361 5.30 -11.74 12.85
C LEU A 361 3.78 -11.64 13.02
N GLU A 362 3.31 -11.84 14.26
CA GLU A 362 1.93 -11.52 14.64
C GLU A 362 1.69 -10.01 14.47
N VAL A 363 0.48 -9.63 14.05
CA VAL A 363 0.13 -8.22 13.87
C VAL A 363 0.13 -7.48 15.21
N GLY A 364 -0.34 -8.13 16.27
CA GLY A 364 -0.43 -7.57 17.63
C GLY A 364 -1.47 -6.45 17.76
N SER A 365 -1.77 -6.07 18.99
CA SER A 365 -2.70 -4.98 19.27
C SER A 365 -2.04 -3.60 19.18
N PRO A 366 -2.82 -2.50 19.06
CA PRO A 366 -2.28 -1.14 19.12
C PRO A 366 -1.50 -0.83 20.41
N ILE A 367 -1.79 -1.56 21.51
CA ILE A 367 -1.13 -1.42 22.81
C ILE A 367 0.16 -2.26 22.85
N ARG A 368 0.13 -3.48 22.27
CA ARG A 368 1.29 -4.37 22.13
C ARG A 368 1.71 -4.41 20.68
N LYS A 369 2.39 -3.35 20.23
CA LYS A 369 2.83 -3.22 18.84
C LYS A 369 3.94 -4.22 18.55
N THR A 370 3.66 -5.22 17.73
CA THR A 370 4.64 -6.15 17.17
C THR A 370 5.21 -5.62 15.86
N ILE A 371 4.36 -4.92 15.07
CA ILE A 371 4.73 -4.26 13.82
C ILE A 371 4.48 -2.75 13.91
N SER A 372 5.23 -1.95 13.14
CA SER A 372 5.12 -0.48 13.15
C SER A 372 3.77 0.01 12.59
N GLY A 373 3.41 1.27 12.88
CA GLY A 373 2.21 1.89 12.33
C GLY A 373 2.20 1.91 10.80
N GLY A 374 3.32 2.23 10.18
CA GLY A 374 3.48 2.19 8.72
C GLY A 374 3.32 0.78 8.14
N GLN A 375 3.84 -0.24 8.83
CA GLN A 375 3.66 -1.64 8.43
C GLN A 375 2.20 -2.08 8.56
N ARG A 376 1.49 -1.65 9.63
CA ARG A 376 0.05 -1.91 9.79
C ARG A 376 -0.78 -1.30 8.66
N LYS A 377 -0.51 -0.03 8.30
CA LYS A 377 -1.18 0.64 7.18
C LYS A 377 -0.91 -0.06 5.85
N ARG A 378 0.34 -0.43 5.58
CA ARG A 378 0.69 -1.20 4.38
C ARG A 378 0.00 -2.56 4.35
N LEU A 379 -0.14 -3.24 5.49
CA LEU A 379 -0.91 -4.49 5.56
C LEU A 379 -2.40 -4.28 5.29
N ASN A 380 -3.00 -3.20 5.77
CA ASN A 380 -4.39 -2.85 5.45
C ASN A 380 -4.58 -2.63 3.94
N ILE A 381 -3.65 -1.93 3.30
CA ILE A 381 -3.63 -1.74 1.85
C ILE A 381 -3.45 -3.08 1.13
N ALA A 382 -2.54 -3.94 1.63
CA ALA A 382 -2.28 -5.27 1.09
C ALA A 382 -3.54 -6.15 1.05
N LEU A 383 -4.36 -6.09 2.10
CA LEU A 383 -5.61 -6.85 2.20
C LEU A 383 -6.65 -6.46 1.14
N GLU A 384 -6.61 -5.22 0.66
CA GLU A 384 -7.44 -4.80 -0.47
C GLU A 384 -6.76 -5.09 -1.82
N LEU A 385 -5.45 -4.86 -1.93
CA LEU A 385 -4.71 -5.11 -3.17
C LEU A 385 -4.65 -6.58 -3.56
N ILE A 386 -4.69 -7.51 -2.59
CA ILE A 386 -4.73 -8.96 -2.86
C ILE A 386 -5.91 -9.34 -3.77
N ARG A 387 -6.99 -8.55 -3.76
CA ARG A 387 -8.19 -8.72 -4.57
C ARG A 387 -8.05 -8.20 -6.00
N GLU A 388 -6.96 -7.48 -6.32
CA GLU A 388 -6.75 -6.76 -7.59
C GLU A 388 -7.91 -5.81 -7.94
N PRO A 389 -8.28 -4.88 -7.06
CA PRO A 389 -9.30 -3.90 -7.41
C PRO A 389 -8.76 -2.98 -8.51
N ALA A 390 -9.64 -2.55 -9.40
CA ALA A 390 -9.31 -1.58 -10.44
C ALA A 390 -9.43 -0.13 -9.93
N ILE A 391 -10.31 0.09 -8.94
CA ILE A 391 -10.51 1.37 -8.26
C ILE A 391 -10.22 1.15 -6.76
N LEU A 392 -9.35 1.96 -6.18
CA LEU A 392 -8.98 1.87 -4.77
C LEU A 392 -9.25 3.20 -4.06
N TYR A 393 -10.09 3.17 -3.05
CA TYR A 393 -10.37 4.30 -2.17
C TYR A 393 -9.66 4.13 -0.84
N LEU A 394 -9.04 5.21 -0.33
CA LEU A 394 -8.36 5.20 0.96
C LEU A 394 -8.78 6.41 1.81
N ASP A 395 -9.17 6.14 3.04
CA ASP A 395 -9.54 7.17 4.01
C ASP A 395 -8.37 7.38 4.98
N GLU A 396 -7.72 8.54 4.89
CA GLU A 396 -6.60 8.98 5.71
C GLU A 396 -5.47 7.92 5.90
N PRO A 397 -4.89 7.36 4.83
CA PRO A 397 -3.91 6.28 4.95
C PRO A 397 -2.59 6.69 5.60
N THR A 398 -2.36 7.99 5.77
CA THR A 398 -1.15 8.57 6.38
C THR A 398 -1.34 9.04 7.82
N SER A 399 -2.56 8.94 8.35
CA SER A 399 -2.88 9.37 9.71
C SER A 399 -2.09 8.58 10.77
N GLY A 400 -1.43 9.28 11.69
CA GLY A 400 -0.65 8.67 12.77
C GLY A 400 0.70 8.07 12.35
N LEU A 401 1.17 8.33 11.12
CA LEU A 401 2.46 7.89 10.61
C LEU A 401 3.53 8.98 10.72
N SER A 402 4.79 8.55 10.70
CA SER A 402 5.93 9.46 10.48
C SER A 402 5.89 10.04 9.06
N SER A 403 6.56 11.16 8.82
CA SER A 403 6.66 11.76 7.48
C SER A 403 7.23 10.78 6.45
N SER A 404 8.29 10.05 6.82
CA SER A 404 8.92 9.05 5.95
C SER A 404 8.00 7.86 5.64
N ASP A 405 7.23 7.34 6.63
CA ASP A 405 6.29 6.26 6.39
C ASP A 405 5.11 6.72 5.54
N SER A 406 4.63 7.96 5.75
CA SER A 406 3.56 8.58 4.97
C SER A 406 3.95 8.70 3.49
N GLU A 407 5.18 9.15 3.22
CA GLU A 407 5.72 9.25 1.88
C GLU A 407 5.81 7.88 1.21
N LYS A 408 6.35 6.87 1.90
CA LYS A 408 6.42 5.49 1.39
C LYS A 408 5.04 4.93 1.03
N VAL A 409 4.03 5.15 1.88
CA VAL A 409 2.65 4.70 1.61
C VAL A 409 2.10 5.35 0.34
N ILE A 410 2.24 6.68 0.18
CA ILE A 410 1.72 7.37 -1.00
C ILE A 410 2.50 7.00 -2.27
N MET A 411 3.81 6.77 -2.18
CA MET A 411 4.61 6.25 -3.30
C MET A 411 4.13 4.88 -3.76
N LEU A 412 3.89 3.94 -2.82
CA LEU A 412 3.33 2.64 -3.15
C LEU A 412 1.95 2.74 -3.83
N LEU A 413 1.12 3.69 -3.39
CA LEU A 413 -0.17 3.96 -4.04
C LEU A 413 0.01 4.56 -5.44
N LYS A 414 0.98 5.44 -5.63
CA LYS A 414 1.35 5.98 -6.94
C LYS A 414 1.81 4.87 -7.89
N GLU A 415 2.62 3.92 -7.41
CA GLU A 415 3.01 2.75 -8.19
C GLU A 415 1.80 1.91 -8.63
N GLN A 416 0.77 1.77 -7.79
CA GLN A 416 -0.45 1.08 -8.18
C GLN A 416 -1.20 1.80 -9.31
N THR A 417 -1.14 3.14 -9.39
CA THR A 417 -1.72 3.87 -10.52
C THR A 417 -0.96 3.62 -11.81
N HIS A 418 0.35 3.46 -11.76
CA HIS A 418 1.15 3.10 -12.93
C HIS A 418 0.80 1.71 -13.48
N ARG A 419 0.34 0.80 -12.60
CA ARG A 419 -0.20 -0.50 -13.00
C ARG A 419 -1.64 -0.42 -13.52
N GLY A 420 -2.14 0.77 -13.82
CA GLY A 420 -3.46 1.00 -14.42
C GLY A 420 -4.63 1.07 -13.44
N LYS A 421 -4.38 1.20 -12.12
CA LYS A 421 -5.47 1.39 -11.15
C LYS A 421 -5.84 2.86 -11.03
N LEU A 422 -7.09 3.15 -10.69
CA LEU A 422 -7.53 4.45 -10.22
C LEU A 422 -7.45 4.48 -8.69
N VAL A 423 -6.72 5.43 -8.12
CA VAL A 423 -6.55 5.53 -6.67
C VAL A 423 -7.04 6.90 -6.18
N VAL A 424 -7.98 6.90 -5.24
CA VAL A 424 -8.54 8.12 -4.63
C VAL A 424 -8.25 8.11 -3.13
N VAL A 425 -7.55 9.14 -2.66
CA VAL A 425 -7.05 9.24 -1.29
C VAL A 425 -7.63 10.45 -0.60
N ASN A 426 -8.33 10.22 0.52
CA ASN A 426 -8.63 11.30 1.46
C ASN A 426 -7.35 11.56 2.28
N ILE A 427 -6.82 12.77 2.23
CA ILE A 427 -5.59 13.14 2.93
C ILE A 427 -5.76 14.46 3.68
N HIS A 428 -5.16 14.51 4.88
CA HIS A 428 -5.15 15.71 5.72
C HIS A 428 -3.73 16.26 5.78
N GLN A 429 -3.51 17.52 5.36
CA GLN A 429 -2.25 18.26 5.43
C GLN A 429 -1.02 17.45 4.96
N PRO A 430 -0.93 17.08 3.67
CA PRO A 430 0.24 16.38 3.15
C PRO A 430 1.49 17.27 3.17
N SER A 431 2.68 16.65 3.31
CA SER A 431 3.94 17.35 3.07
C SER A 431 4.06 17.79 1.61
N SER A 432 4.97 18.72 1.32
CA SER A 432 5.28 19.15 -0.04
C SER A 432 5.54 17.99 -0.99
N GLU A 433 6.33 17.01 -0.54
CA GLU A 433 6.71 15.87 -1.37
C GLU A 433 5.52 14.96 -1.69
N ILE A 434 4.68 14.68 -0.69
CA ILE A 434 3.43 13.91 -0.88
C ILE A 434 2.46 14.65 -1.80
N TYR A 435 2.31 15.98 -1.61
CA TYR A 435 1.39 16.79 -2.40
C TYR A 435 1.69 16.75 -3.90
N LYS A 436 2.96 16.75 -4.26
CA LYS A 436 3.42 16.70 -5.65
C LYS A 436 3.18 15.36 -6.35
N LEU A 437 2.95 14.26 -5.61
CA LEU A 437 2.69 12.93 -6.18
C LEU A 437 1.29 12.78 -6.75
N PHE A 438 0.36 13.67 -6.37
CA PHE A 438 -1.03 13.61 -6.85
C PHE A 438 -1.17 14.18 -8.26
N ASP A 439 -1.94 13.49 -9.10
CA ASP A 439 -2.27 13.94 -10.46
C ASP A 439 -3.43 14.92 -10.46
N ARG A 440 -4.35 14.76 -9.51
CA ARG A 440 -5.56 15.56 -9.38
C ARG A 440 -5.89 15.84 -7.93
N LEU A 441 -6.39 17.02 -7.66
CA LEU A 441 -6.78 17.49 -6.35
C LEU A 441 -8.23 17.94 -6.35
N TRP A 442 -9.00 17.43 -5.39
CA TRP A 442 -10.32 17.92 -5.02
C TRP A 442 -10.26 18.62 -3.68
N LEU A 443 -10.80 19.82 -3.60
CA LEU A 443 -10.91 20.55 -2.36
C LEU A 443 -12.38 20.73 -1.98
N LEU A 444 -12.67 20.38 -0.73
CA LEU A 444 -13.98 20.58 -0.10
C LEU A 444 -13.88 21.65 0.99
N ASP A 445 -14.88 22.52 1.06
CA ASP A 445 -15.07 23.45 2.17
C ASP A 445 -16.22 23.03 3.08
N ARG A 446 -16.40 23.74 4.18
CA ARG A 446 -17.42 23.48 5.22
C ARG A 446 -18.79 23.32 4.58
N GLY A 447 -19.57 22.38 5.12
CA GLY A 447 -20.88 22.03 4.59
C GLY A 447 -20.85 21.01 3.45
N GLY A 448 -19.67 20.69 2.89
CA GLY A 448 -19.50 19.73 1.79
C GLY A 448 -19.57 20.40 0.41
N TYR A 449 -19.18 21.64 0.33
CA TYR A 449 -19.11 22.41 -0.92
C TYR A 449 -17.80 22.12 -1.66
N PRO A 450 -17.81 21.54 -2.88
CA PRO A 450 -16.62 21.43 -3.72
C PRO A 450 -16.18 22.82 -4.19
N ILE A 451 -14.90 23.13 -4.01
CA ILE A 451 -14.36 24.46 -4.32
C ILE A 451 -13.19 24.45 -5.30
N TYR A 452 -12.66 23.26 -5.62
CA TYR A 452 -11.63 23.08 -6.62
C TYR A 452 -11.57 21.64 -7.13
N ASP A 453 -11.30 21.49 -8.43
CA ASP A 453 -11.02 20.22 -9.11
C ASP A 453 -10.00 20.46 -10.23
N GLY A 454 -8.78 19.98 -10.08
CA GLY A 454 -7.72 20.18 -11.05
C GLY A 454 -6.35 19.74 -10.59
N ASN A 455 -5.29 20.25 -11.23
CA ASN A 455 -3.91 19.97 -10.89
C ASN A 455 -3.55 20.55 -9.50
N PRO A 456 -2.84 19.80 -8.62
CA PRO A 456 -2.47 20.28 -7.28
C PRO A 456 -1.63 21.58 -7.30
N ILE A 457 -0.71 21.73 -8.24
CA ILE A 457 0.16 22.91 -8.32
C ILE A 457 -0.64 24.14 -8.77
N GLU A 458 -1.54 23.96 -9.74
CA GLU A 458 -2.42 25.03 -10.22
C GLU A 458 -3.45 25.47 -9.17
N ALA A 459 -3.79 24.59 -8.20
CA ALA A 459 -4.67 24.95 -7.10
C ALA A 459 -4.12 26.14 -6.30
N ILE A 460 -2.81 26.19 -6.05
CA ILE A 460 -2.18 27.29 -5.30
C ILE A 460 -2.32 28.61 -6.06
N ILE A 461 -2.09 28.58 -7.37
CA ILE A 461 -2.25 29.75 -8.25
C ILE A 461 -3.70 30.22 -8.22
N TYR A 462 -4.65 29.30 -8.40
CA TYR A 462 -6.09 29.59 -8.39
C TYR A 462 -6.53 30.32 -7.11
N PHE A 463 -6.16 29.77 -5.93
CA PHE A 463 -6.55 30.39 -4.67
C PHE A 463 -5.83 31.73 -4.40
N LYS A 464 -4.56 31.86 -4.77
CA LYS A 464 -3.84 33.12 -4.68
C LYS A 464 -4.45 34.22 -5.57
N GLN A 465 -4.77 33.86 -6.82
CA GLN A 465 -5.44 34.79 -7.76
C GLN A 465 -6.81 35.21 -7.23
N ALA A 466 -7.62 34.26 -6.78
CA ALA A 466 -8.95 34.55 -6.23
C ALA A 466 -8.89 35.42 -4.98
N ALA A 467 -7.84 35.28 -4.15
CA ALA A 467 -7.63 36.11 -2.95
C ALA A 467 -6.85 37.39 -3.19
N LYS A 468 -6.45 37.68 -4.45
CA LYS A 468 -5.70 38.87 -4.88
C LYS A 468 -4.35 39.04 -4.14
N TYR A 469 -3.55 37.95 -4.08
CA TYR A 469 -2.17 38.02 -3.59
C TYR A 469 -1.27 38.81 -4.55
N THR A 470 -0.18 39.39 -4.03
CA THR A 470 0.75 40.23 -4.78
C THR A 470 1.50 39.44 -5.87
N ASP A 471 1.84 38.15 -5.59
CA ASP A 471 2.53 37.27 -6.53
C ASP A 471 1.69 35.98 -6.73
N PRO A 472 0.60 36.05 -7.50
CA PRO A 472 -0.33 34.93 -7.62
C PRO A 472 0.25 33.77 -8.44
N ASP A 473 1.16 34.02 -9.36
CA ASP A 473 1.66 33.01 -10.32
C ASP A 473 2.78 32.12 -9.77
N ILE A 474 3.30 32.43 -8.57
CA ILE A 474 4.34 31.64 -7.92
C ILE A 474 3.68 30.55 -7.07
N SER A 475 3.67 29.34 -7.55
CA SER A 475 3.14 28.16 -6.81
C SER A 475 4.22 27.39 -6.07
N VAL A 476 5.46 27.49 -6.51
CA VAL A 476 6.61 26.71 -6.06
C VAL A 476 7.73 27.67 -5.63
N CYS A 477 8.43 27.35 -4.55
CA CYS A 477 9.61 28.11 -4.16
C CYS A 477 10.68 28.04 -5.26
N SER A 478 11.11 29.20 -5.77
CA SER A 478 12.11 29.29 -6.85
C SER A 478 13.49 28.71 -6.47
N THR A 479 13.79 28.66 -5.18
CA THR A 479 15.08 28.19 -4.66
C THR A 479 15.09 26.70 -4.37
N CYS A 480 14.06 26.15 -3.70
CA CYS A 480 14.04 24.74 -3.26
C CYS A 480 12.93 23.90 -3.90
N GLY A 481 12.07 24.49 -4.73
CA GLY A 481 10.98 23.81 -5.39
C GLY A 481 9.89 23.28 -4.44
N ASN A 482 9.87 23.68 -3.17
CA ASN A 482 8.86 23.29 -2.21
C ASN A 482 7.53 23.98 -2.49
N VAL A 483 6.47 23.22 -2.27
CA VAL A 483 5.08 23.66 -2.35
C VAL A 483 4.53 23.73 -0.93
N ASN A 484 3.73 24.74 -0.63
CA ASN A 484 3.06 24.84 0.67
C ASN A 484 1.55 24.58 0.52
N PRO A 485 1.07 23.34 0.70
CA PRO A 485 -0.35 23.01 0.59
C PRO A 485 -1.21 23.67 1.68
N GLU A 486 -0.64 23.98 2.86
CA GLU A 486 -1.35 24.63 3.96
C GLU A 486 -1.77 26.06 3.59
N LEU A 487 -1.04 26.72 2.68
CA LEU A 487 -1.39 28.04 2.20
C LEU A 487 -2.80 28.09 1.62
N ILE A 488 -3.22 27.03 0.93
CA ILE A 488 -4.58 26.93 0.36
C ILE A 488 -5.62 26.98 1.47
N LEU A 489 -5.43 26.17 2.51
CA LEU A 489 -6.37 26.11 3.64
C LEU A 489 -6.39 27.46 4.40
N ASN A 490 -5.23 28.10 4.55
CA ASN A 490 -5.14 29.43 5.16
C ASN A 490 -5.85 30.52 4.34
N ILE A 491 -5.78 30.43 3.00
CA ILE A 491 -6.52 31.35 2.12
C ILE A 491 -8.03 31.14 2.25
N ILE A 492 -8.48 29.89 2.24
CA ILE A 492 -9.90 29.54 2.39
C ILE A 492 -10.46 30.01 3.73
N ASP A 493 -9.69 29.82 4.82
CA ASP A 493 -10.08 30.24 6.17
C ASP A 493 -9.77 31.71 6.50
N SER A 494 -9.25 32.50 5.52
CA SER A 494 -8.90 33.90 5.73
C SER A 494 -10.10 34.72 6.20
N LYS A 495 -9.88 35.58 7.22
CA LYS A 495 -10.89 36.39 7.88
C LYS A 495 -10.90 37.80 7.35
N LYS A 496 -12.05 38.47 7.42
CA LYS A 496 -12.18 39.90 7.14
C LYS A 496 -11.45 40.70 8.23
N ILE A 497 -10.83 41.79 7.83
CA ILE A 497 -10.19 42.77 8.71
C ILE A 497 -11.17 43.89 8.96
N ASP A 498 -11.38 44.35 10.19
CA ASP A 498 -12.18 45.51 10.55
C ASP A 498 -11.45 46.83 10.25
N ASP A 499 -12.15 47.94 10.36
CA ASP A 499 -11.58 49.28 10.13
C ASP A 499 -10.45 49.63 11.12
N SER A 500 -10.30 48.87 12.21
CA SER A 500 -9.27 49.03 13.22
C SER A 500 -8.04 48.14 12.97
N GLY A 501 -8.02 47.35 11.89
CA GLY A 501 -6.93 46.46 11.53
C GLY A 501 -6.95 45.08 12.25
N ASN A 502 -8.01 44.77 13.02
CA ASN A 502 -8.13 43.49 13.72
C ASN A 502 -8.84 42.44 12.86
N GLN A 503 -8.45 41.18 12.99
CA GLN A 503 -9.15 40.08 12.35
C GLN A 503 -10.53 39.87 12.98
N THR A 504 -11.57 39.88 12.18
CA THR A 504 -12.93 39.53 12.59
C THR A 504 -13.12 38.02 12.65
N ASN A 505 -14.25 37.55 13.22
CA ASN A 505 -14.62 36.12 13.18
C ASN A 505 -15.30 35.72 11.85
N ILE A 506 -15.49 36.66 10.92
CA ILE A 506 -16.17 36.42 9.65
C ILE A 506 -15.12 36.08 8.57
N ARG A 507 -15.33 34.99 7.85
CA ARG A 507 -14.48 34.64 6.69
C ARG A 507 -14.58 35.65 5.59
N LYS A 508 -13.49 35.84 4.82
CA LYS A 508 -13.44 36.72 3.66
C LYS A 508 -14.38 36.24 2.55
N PHE A 509 -14.45 34.92 2.33
CA PHE A 509 -15.38 34.27 1.43
C PHE A 509 -16.11 33.15 2.17
N THR A 510 -17.42 33.00 1.90
CA THR A 510 -18.22 31.88 2.43
C THR A 510 -17.96 30.59 1.62
N PRO A 511 -18.32 29.42 2.12
CA PRO A 511 -18.22 28.18 1.35
C PRO A 511 -19.03 28.20 0.05
N GLU A 512 -20.22 28.85 0.07
CA GLU A 512 -21.09 29.02 -1.09
C GLU A 512 -20.43 29.92 -2.15
N GLU A 513 -19.82 31.03 -1.73
CA GLU A 513 -19.12 31.96 -2.65
C GLU A 513 -17.91 31.29 -3.33
N TRP A 514 -17.19 30.43 -2.60
CA TRP A 514 -16.12 29.59 -3.18
C TRP A 514 -16.69 28.59 -4.19
N HIS A 515 -17.79 27.94 -3.85
CA HIS A 515 -18.46 26.99 -4.71
C HIS A 515 -19.00 27.62 -6.00
N GLU A 516 -19.61 28.79 -5.94
CA GLU A 516 -20.07 29.55 -7.13
C GLU A 516 -18.89 29.86 -8.06
N LYS A 517 -17.74 30.26 -7.52
CA LYS A 517 -16.52 30.50 -8.33
C LYS A 517 -16.05 29.22 -9.00
N TYR A 518 -16.07 28.08 -8.28
CA TYR A 518 -15.72 26.79 -8.83
C TYR A 518 -16.66 26.38 -9.96
N ILE A 519 -17.97 26.47 -9.78
CA ILE A 519 -18.96 26.17 -10.83
C ILE A 519 -18.76 27.00 -12.07
N SER A 520 -18.50 28.30 -11.91
CA SER A 520 -18.28 29.21 -13.04
C SER A 520 -17.00 28.92 -13.84
N SER A 521 -16.00 28.33 -13.22
CA SER A 521 -14.71 27.96 -13.85
C SER A 521 -14.63 26.50 -14.30
N ARG A 522 -15.63 25.67 -13.97
CA ARG A 522 -15.62 24.24 -14.20
C ARG A 522 -15.70 23.92 -15.70
N PRO A 523 -14.87 23.01 -16.24
CA PRO A 523 -15.00 22.54 -17.61
C PRO A 523 -16.31 21.77 -17.81
N SER A 524 -16.87 21.87 -19.00
CA SER A 524 -18.09 21.15 -19.36
C SER A 524 -17.91 19.62 -19.20
N TYR A 525 -18.89 18.98 -18.59
CA TYR A 525 -18.94 17.52 -18.49
C TYR A 525 -19.08 16.90 -19.87
N THR A 526 -18.14 16.07 -20.26
CA THR A 526 -18.24 15.22 -21.46
C THR A 526 -18.63 13.81 -21.04
N PRO A 527 -19.79 13.28 -21.50
CA PRO A 527 -20.15 11.90 -21.22
C PRO A 527 -19.12 10.95 -21.83
N VAL A 528 -18.68 9.98 -21.05
CA VAL A 528 -17.82 8.90 -21.56
C VAL A 528 -18.71 7.82 -22.15
N GLU A 529 -18.36 7.33 -23.33
CA GLU A 529 -19.04 6.19 -23.96
C GLU A 529 -18.97 4.94 -23.08
N GLU A 530 -20.02 4.11 -23.14
CA GLU A 530 -20.05 2.82 -22.45
C GLU A 530 -18.93 1.92 -23.00
N LYS A 531 -18.08 1.43 -22.08
CA LYS A 531 -17.02 0.46 -22.38
C LYS A 531 -17.23 -0.80 -21.56
N GLU A 532 -16.84 -1.94 -22.10
CA GLU A 532 -16.89 -3.20 -21.37
C GLU A 532 -16.15 -3.10 -20.03
N LEU A 533 -16.71 -3.70 -18.99
CA LEU A 533 -16.05 -3.82 -17.69
C LEU A 533 -14.99 -4.92 -17.77
N PRO A 534 -13.82 -4.72 -17.17
CA PRO A 534 -12.82 -5.78 -17.09
C PRO A 534 -13.35 -6.99 -16.33
N ASP A 535 -13.00 -8.18 -16.81
CA ASP A 535 -13.38 -9.43 -16.15
C ASP A 535 -12.79 -9.52 -14.74
N SER A 536 -13.65 -9.53 -13.75
CA SER A 536 -13.24 -9.76 -12.36
C SER A 536 -12.83 -11.24 -12.19
N LYS A 537 -11.55 -11.47 -11.88
CA LYS A 537 -11.02 -12.81 -11.54
C LYS A 537 -11.57 -13.33 -10.21
N GLN A 538 -12.31 -12.50 -9.48
CA GLN A 538 -12.87 -12.83 -8.17
C GLN A 538 -14.09 -13.75 -8.34
N LYS A 539 -14.00 -14.98 -7.85
CA LYS A 539 -15.16 -15.87 -7.69
C LYS A 539 -15.22 -16.37 -6.27
N LYS A 540 -16.36 -16.14 -5.63
CA LYS A 540 -16.58 -16.58 -4.26
C LYS A 540 -16.48 -18.08 -4.13
N PRO A 541 -15.87 -18.59 -3.04
CA PRO A 541 -15.93 -19.99 -2.68
C PRO A 541 -17.38 -20.44 -2.39
N THR A 542 -17.63 -21.73 -2.53
CA THR A 542 -18.90 -22.36 -2.11
C THR A 542 -19.14 -22.15 -0.61
N TRP A 543 -20.39 -22.29 -0.17
CA TRP A 543 -20.76 -22.15 1.22
C TRP A 543 -19.90 -23.01 2.16
N PHE A 544 -19.69 -24.28 1.79
CA PHE A 544 -18.90 -25.22 2.59
C PHE A 544 -17.41 -24.85 2.64
N LYS A 545 -16.82 -24.39 1.52
CA LYS A 545 -15.42 -23.92 1.49
C LYS A 545 -15.26 -22.66 2.36
N GLN A 546 -16.22 -21.72 2.31
CA GLN A 546 -16.22 -20.55 3.20
C GLN A 546 -16.30 -20.97 4.68
N PHE A 547 -17.20 -21.92 5.01
CA PHE A 547 -17.33 -22.47 6.35
C PHE A 547 -16.00 -23.03 6.87
N CYS A 548 -15.32 -23.86 6.09
CA CYS A 548 -14.02 -24.43 6.48
C CYS A 548 -12.96 -23.33 6.72
N ILE A 549 -12.91 -22.32 5.84
CA ILE A 549 -11.95 -21.21 5.98
C ILE A 549 -12.24 -20.40 7.25
N PHE A 550 -13.50 -20.06 7.52
CA PHE A 550 -13.88 -19.33 8.73
C PHE A 550 -13.61 -20.15 9.99
N LEU A 551 -13.89 -21.45 9.97
CA LEU A 551 -13.63 -22.34 11.10
C LEU A 551 -12.11 -22.44 11.37
N GLU A 552 -11.30 -22.67 10.34
CA GLU A 552 -9.84 -22.73 10.47
C GLU A 552 -9.29 -21.41 11.00
N ARG A 553 -9.72 -20.27 10.45
CA ARG A 553 -9.31 -18.94 10.91
C ARG A 553 -9.65 -18.73 12.38
N ASN A 554 -10.87 -19.06 12.78
CA ASN A 554 -11.32 -18.91 14.16
C ASN A 554 -10.51 -19.78 15.13
N ILE A 555 -10.29 -21.04 14.80
CA ILE A 555 -9.48 -21.95 15.61
C ILE A 555 -8.06 -21.40 15.78
N ARG A 556 -7.41 -20.97 14.69
CA ARG A 556 -6.04 -20.44 14.75
C ARG A 556 -5.95 -19.18 15.59
N THR A 557 -6.88 -18.23 15.42
CA THR A 557 -6.94 -17.01 16.23
C THR A 557 -7.05 -17.32 17.72
N LYS A 558 -7.89 -18.29 18.09
CA LYS A 558 -8.10 -18.68 19.51
C LYS A 558 -6.91 -19.44 20.10
N LEU A 559 -6.25 -20.30 19.32
CA LEU A 559 -5.07 -21.05 19.78
C LEU A 559 -3.85 -20.17 20.06
N VAL A 560 -3.71 -19.06 19.35
CA VAL A 560 -2.63 -18.09 19.58
C VAL A 560 -2.89 -17.22 20.81
N ASN A 561 -4.13 -16.95 21.13
CA ASN A 561 -4.53 -16.11 22.27
C ASN A 561 -4.37 -16.85 23.60
N LYS A 562 -3.19 -16.73 24.22
CA LYS A 562 -2.82 -17.41 25.48
C LYS A 562 -3.77 -17.10 26.63
N GLN A 563 -4.29 -15.87 26.72
CA GLN A 563 -5.23 -15.48 27.76
C GLN A 563 -6.56 -16.21 27.58
N TYR A 564 -7.08 -16.24 26.34
CA TYR A 564 -8.29 -16.98 26.02
C TYR A 564 -8.15 -18.48 26.34
N LEU A 565 -7.02 -19.09 25.94
CA LEU A 565 -6.74 -20.50 26.26
C LEU A 565 -6.68 -20.77 27.76
N ALA A 566 -5.99 -19.93 28.53
CA ALA A 566 -5.88 -20.08 29.98
C ALA A 566 -7.25 -20.01 30.65
N ILE A 567 -8.09 -19.03 30.28
CA ILE A 567 -9.44 -18.91 30.82
C ILE A 567 -10.27 -20.12 30.43
N THR A 568 -10.31 -20.50 29.16
CA THR A 568 -11.15 -21.62 28.68
C THR A 568 -10.76 -22.97 29.32
N LEU A 569 -9.47 -23.18 29.62
CA LEU A 569 -8.97 -24.42 30.24
C LEU A 569 -9.17 -24.46 31.75
N LEU A 570 -8.99 -23.32 32.45
CA LEU A 570 -8.97 -23.28 33.90
C LEU A 570 -10.32 -22.95 34.53
N GLU A 571 -11.19 -22.22 33.82
CA GLU A 571 -12.48 -21.78 34.34
C GLU A 571 -13.36 -22.94 34.76
N ALA A 572 -13.54 -23.95 33.89
CA ALA A 572 -14.41 -25.09 34.15
C ALA A 572 -13.97 -25.94 35.35
N PRO A 573 -12.70 -26.40 35.45
CA PRO A 573 -12.25 -27.18 36.60
C PRO A 573 -12.25 -26.37 37.90
N LEU A 574 -11.93 -25.05 37.85
CA LEU A 574 -11.94 -24.20 39.04
C LEU A 574 -13.33 -24.03 39.60
N LEU A 575 -14.29 -23.70 38.72
CA LEU A 575 -15.70 -23.55 39.13
C LEU A 575 -16.30 -24.88 39.60
N ALA A 576 -15.95 -25.98 38.94
CA ALA A 576 -16.37 -27.33 39.39
C ALA A 576 -15.85 -27.65 40.79
N LEU A 577 -14.57 -27.34 41.07
CA LEU A 577 -13.95 -27.51 42.39
C LEU A 577 -14.70 -26.72 43.46
N ILE A 578 -14.96 -25.42 43.18
CA ILE A 578 -15.68 -24.53 44.14
C ILE A 578 -17.07 -25.07 44.41
N VAL A 579 -17.84 -25.39 43.37
CA VAL A 579 -19.24 -25.90 43.53
C VAL A 579 -19.24 -27.21 44.26
N ALA A 580 -18.36 -28.15 43.90
CA ALA A 580 -18.31 -29.47 44.53
C ALA A 580 -17.92 -29.36 46.01
N LEU A 581 -16.93 -28.56 46.38
CA LEU A 581 -16.51 -28.36 47.78
C LEU A 581 -17.62 -27.68 48.61
N LEU A 582 -18.35 -26.69 48.07
CA LEU A 582 -19.42 -26.01 48.76
C LEU A 582 -20.67 -26.88 48.98
N THR A 583 -20.91 -27.84 48.07
CA THR A 583 -22.09 -28.71 48.11
C THR A 583 -21.79 -30.09 48.72
N ARG A 584 -20.56 -30.42 48.98
CA ARG A 584 -20.17 -31.66 49.64
C ARG A 584 -20.57 -31.60 51.11
N TYR A 585 -21.57 -32.35 51.47
CA TYR A 585 -22.04 -32.47 52.86
C TYR A 585 -21.66 -33.84 53.44
N VAL A 586 -21.05 -33.85 54.63
CA VAL A 586 -20.62 -35.06 55.34
C VAL A 586 -21.49 -35.21 56.55
N ASP A 587 -22.17 -36.34 56.67
CA ASP A 587 -23.02 -36.67 57.82
C ASP A 587 -22.40 -37.92 58.48
N GLY A 588 -21.71 -37.73 59.62
CA GLY A 588 -20.92 -38.79 60.30
C GLY A 588 -19.45 -38.82 59.92
N ASP A 589 -18.77 -39.94 60.14
CA ASP A 589 -17.29 -40.07 59.94
C ASP A 589 -16.87 -40.32 58.48
N GLU A 590 -17.79 -40.79 57.61
CA GLU A 590 -17.49 -41.11 56.21
C GLU A 590 -18.46 -40.43 55.26
N TYR A 591 -17.93 -39.93 54.13
CA TYR A 591 -18.73 -39.35 53.05
C TYR A 591 -19.40 -40.41 52.22
N THR A 592 -20.74 -40.37 52.08
CA THR A 592 -21.47 -41.14 51.09
C THR A 592 -22.40 -40.23 50.26
N LEU A 593 -22.49 -40.51 48.95
CA LEU A 593 -23.36 -39.71 48.05
C LEU A 593 -24.80 -39.71 48.46
N LEU A 594 -25.34 -40.85 48.96
CA LEU A 594 -26.74 -41.02 49.40
C LEU A 594 -27.08 -40.18 50.64
N ALA A 595 -26.08 -39.91 51.49
CA ALA A 595 -26.27 -39.05 52.69
C ALA A 595 -26.09 -37.56 52.38
N ASN A 596 -25.64 -37.19 51.19
CA ASN A 596 -25.44 -35.81 50.83
C ASN A 596 -26.74 -35.07 50.55
N LYS A 597 -27.25 -34.33 51.53
CA LYS A 597 -28.46 -33.52 51.47
C LYS A 597 -28.36 -32.36 50.43
N ASN A 598 -27.15 -31.97 50.05
CA ASN A 598 -26.87 -30.88 49.11
C ASN A 598 -26.71 -31.37 47.66
N PHE A 599 -26.96 -32.62 47.35
CA PHE A 599 -26.78 -33.18 45.99
C PHE A 599 -27.69 -32.47 44.96
N VAL A 600 -28.94 -32.15 45.33
CA VAL A 600 -29.85 -31.38 44.47
C VAL A 600 -29.32 -29.96 44.20
N SER A 601 -28.71 -29.35 45.21
CA SER A 601 -28.07 -28.02 45.06
C SER A 601 -26.83 -28.13 44.16
N TYR A 602 -26.05 -29.22 44.19
CA TYR A 602 -24.95 -29.47 43.25
C TYR A 602 -25.44 -29.53 41.80
N ILE A 603 -26.52 -30.25 41.54
CA ILE A 603 -27.11 -30.33 40.20
C ILE A 603 -27.55 -28.94 39.70
N PHE A 604 -28.27 -28.21 40.53
CA PHE A 604 -28.77 -26.88 40.18
C PHE A 604 -27.63 -25.89 39.92
N MET A 605 -26.66 -25.85 40.81
CA MET A 605 -25.48 -24.99 40.65
C MET A 605 -24.61 -25.35 39.43
N SER A 606 -24.52 -26.65 39.11
CA SER A 606 -23.82 -27.12 37.92
C SER A 606 -24.45 -26.58 36.62
N VAL A 607 -25.78 -26.56 36.54
CA VAL A 607 -26.51 -26.00 35.39
C VAL A 607 -26.30 -24.50 35.30
N ILE A 608 -26.36 -23.75 36.41
CA ILE A 608 -26.11 -22.30 36.43
C ILE A 608 -24.69 -21.98 35.96
N VAL A 609 -23.69 -22.67 36.51
CA VAL A 609 -22.27 -22.42 36.17
C VAL A 609 -22.00 -22.72 34.71
N VAL A 610 -22.50 -23.82 34.19
CA VAL A 610 -22.28 -24.19 32.77
C VAL A 610 -23.02 -23.22 31.84
N THR A 611 -24.18 -22.71 32.23
CA THR A 611 -24.89 -21.64 31.50
C THR A 611 -24.09 -20.34 31.53
N PHE A 612 -23.50 -19.98 32.67
CA PHE A 612 -22.66 -18.81 32.82
C PHE A 612 -21.40 -18.89 31.88
N MET A 613 -20.67 -20.02 31.91
CA MET A 613 -19.51 -20.22 31.06
C MET A 613 -19.86 -20.08 29.57
N GLY A 614 -20.98 -20.68 29.14
CA GLY A 614 -21.45 -20.55 27.76
C GLY A 614 -21.75 -19.11 27.36
N LEU A 615 -22.52 -18.39 28.18
CA LEU A 615 -22.85 -17.00 27.89
C LEU A 615 -21.63 -16.08 27.87
N SER A 616 -20.69 -16.25 28.82
CA SER A 616 -19.52 -15.38 28.97
C SER A 616 -18.58 -15.48 27.77
N ILE A 617 -18.34 -16.68 27.25
CA ILE A 617 -17.46 -16.91 26.10
C ILE A 617 -18.07 -16.33 24.82
N SER A 618 -19.38 -16.51 24.63
CA SER A 618 -20.04 -16.17 23.36
C SER A 618 -20.50 -14.72 23.25
N ALA A 619 -20.69 -14.01 24.37
CA ALA A 619 -21.22 -12.65 24.40
C ALA A 619 -20.38 -11.62 23.62
N GLU A 620 -19.08 -11.81 23.49
CA GLU A 620 -18.17 -10.91 22.77
C GLU A 620 -17.69 -11.42 21.40
N GLU A 621 -18.05 -12.66 21.01
CA GLU A 621 -17.50 -13.31 19.81
C GLU A 621 -17.75 -12.54 18.51
N ILE A 622 -18.98 -12.08 18.27
CA ILE A 622 -19.32 -11.34 17.05
C ILE A 622 -18.89 -9.87 17.18
N ILE A 623 -18.96 -9.31 18.39
CA ILE A 623 -18.56 -7.93 18.66
C ILE A 623 -17.09 -7.72 18.27
N LYS A 624 -16.20 -8.62 18.68
CA LYS A 624 -14.76 -8.58 18.33
C LYS A 624 -14.50 -8.70 16.83
N ASP A 625 -15.32 -9.47 16.13
CA ASP A 625 -15.18 -9.66 14.68
C ASP A 625 -15.82 -8.55 13.84
N ARG A 626 -16.66 -7.66 14.43
CA ARG A 626 -17.37 -6.61 13.68
C ARG A 626 -16.48 -5.75 12.79
N PRO A 627 -15.30 -5.29 13.23
CA PRO A 627 -14.40 -4.52 12.38
C PRO A 627 -14.00 -5.30 11.13
N VAL A 628 -13.60 -6.56 11.29
CA VAL A 628 -13.20 -7.44 10.18
C VAL A 628 -14.39 -7.73 9.25
N LEU A 629 -15.58 -8.01 9.83
CA LEU A 629 -16.80 -8.24 9.05
C LEU A 629 -17.23 -7.00 8.26
N LYS A 630 -17.01 -5.79 8.78
CA LYS A 630 -17.28 -4.54 8.08
C LYS A 630 -16.38 -4.41 6.83
N ARG A 631 -15.09 -4.75 6.95
CA ARG A 631 -14.18 -4.82 5.80
C ARG A 631 -14.61 -5.89 4.81
N GLU A 632 -14.90 -7.11 5.29
CA GLU A 632 -15.29 -8.25 4.46
C GLU A 632 -16.69 -8.12 3.84
N HIS A 633 -17.47 -7.09 4.22
CA HIS A 633 -18.81 -6.83 3.65
C HIS A 633 -18.76 -6.65 2.12
N PHE A 634 -17.71 -6.03 1.60
CA PHE A 634 -17.52 -5.85 0.16
C PHE A 634 -17.33 -7.19 -0.58
N LEU A 635 -16.88 -8.24 0.09
CA LEU A 635 -16.74 -9.59 -0.47
C LEU A 635 -18.08 -10.32 -0.63
N ARG A 636 -19.17 -9.81 -0.06
CA ARG A 636 -20.49 -10.43 -0.07
C ARG A 636 -20.46 -11.91 0.33
N LEU A 637 -19.69 -12.27 1.36
CA LEU A 637 -19.57 -13.62 1.87
C LEU A 637 -20.86 -14.10 2.51
N SER A 638 -21.03 -15.41 2.60
CA SER A 638 -22.21 -16.02 3.23
C SER A 638 -22.20 -15.82 4.74
N ARG A 639 -23.14 -15.01 5.24
CA ARG A 639 -23.32 -14.79 6.68
C ARG A 639 -23.65 -16.09 7.43
N SER A 640 -24.43 -16.98 6.81
CA SER A 640 -24.77 -18.28 7.40
C SER A 640 -23.52 -19.17 7.55
N SER A 641 -22.61 -19.17 6.58
CA SER A 641 -21.36 -19.90 6.63
C SER A 641 -20.47 -19.43 7.81
N TYR A 642 -20.37 -18.11 7.99
CA TYR A 642 -19.67 -17.50 9.13
C TYR A 642 -20.30 -17.90 10.46
N LEU A 643 -21.63 -17.71 10.63
CA LEU A 643 -22.35 -18.04 11.88
C LEU A 643 -22.24 -19.52 12.20
N THR A 644 -22.43 -20.41 11.21
CA THR A 644 -22.31 -21.85 11.42
C THR A 644 -20.89 -22.22 11.87
N SER A 645 -19.85 -21.59 11.34
CA SER A 645 -18.48 -21.83 11.79
C SER A 645 -18.26 -21.47 13.27
N LYS A 646 -18.86 -20.35 13.72
CA LYS A 646 -18.85 -19.96 15.13
C LYS A 646 -19.62 -20.95 16.02
N MET A 647 -20.82 -21.37 15.58
CA MET A 647 -21.63 -22.35 16.31
C MET A 647 -20.89 -23.68 16.49
N VAL A 648 -20.27 -24.21 15.42
CA VAL A 648 -19.52 -25.48 15.49
C VAL A 648 -18.30 -25.36 16.41
N TYR A 649 -17.59 -24.24 16.34
CA TYR A 649 -16.48 -23.97 17.24
C TYR A 649 -16.93 -23.96 18.72
N LEU A 650 -18.00 -23.20 19.04
CA LEU A 650 -18.54 -23.10 20.40
C LEU A 650 -19.15 -24.43 20.90
N LEU A 651 -19.72 -25.23 20.00
CA LEU A 651 -20.19 -26.58 20.34
C LEU A 651 -19.02 -27.45 20.82
N GLY A 652 -17.88 -27.39 20.15
CA GLY A 652 -16.66 -28.11 20.55
C GLY A 652 -16.11 -27.62 21.90
N VAL A 653 -16.04 -26.30 22.10
CA VAL A 653 -15.56 -25.69 23.35
C VAL A 653 -16.47 -26.04 24.52
N SER A 654 -17.81 -25.94 24.35
CA SER A 654 -18.77 -26.33 25.38
C SER A 654 -18.64 -27.80 25.78
N GLY A 655 -18.45 -28.70 24.80
CA GLY A 655 -18.25 -30.12 25.05
C GLY A 655 -17.01 -30.38 25.88
N PHE A 656 -15.94 -29.69 25.56
CA PHE A 656 -14.67 -29.81 26.29
C PHE A 656 -14.75 -29.26 27.72
N GLN A 657 -15.33 -28.05 27.89
CA GLN A 657 -15.48 -27.43 29.21
C GLN A 657 -16.44 -28.21 30.12
N SER A 658 -17.59 -28.66 29.61
CA SER A 658 -18.52 -29.50 30.38
C SER A 658 -17.90 -30.84 30.78
N LEU A 659 -17.02 -31.42 29.92
CA LEU A 659 -16.26 -32.59 30.22
C LEU A 659 -15.31 -32.37 31.43
N LEU A 660 -14.52 -31.29 31.37
CA LEU A 660 -13.61 -30.92 32.47
C LEU A 660 -14.37 -30.63 33.78
N PHE A 661 -15.52 -29.95 33.67
CA PHE A 661 -16.38 -29.64 34.82
C PHE A 661 -16.82 -30.92 35.52
N ILE A 662 -17.31 -31.93 34.78
CA ILE A 662 -17.79 -33.19 35.32
C ILE A 662 -16.64 -34.03 35.85
N LEU A 663 -15.52 -34.11 35.18
CA LEU A 663 -14.36 -34.86 35.64
C LEU A 663 -13.93 -34.42 37.05
N VAL A 664 -13.92 -33.12 37.33
CA VAL A 664 -13.57 -32.57 38.64
C VAL A 664 -14.71 -32.69 39.63
N GLY A 665 -15.90 -32.19 39.26
CA GLY A 665 -17.03 -32.07 40.15
C GLY A 665 -17.59 -33.42 40.62
N ASN A 666 -17.82 -34.36 39.67
CA ASN A 666 -18.36 -35.67 39.98
C ASN A 666 -17.37 -36.54 40.79
N THR A 667 -16.06 -36.39 40.56
CA THR A 667 -15.05 -37.09 41.33
C THR A 667 -15.08 -36.68 42.80
N ILE A 668 -15.27 -35.39 43.10
CA ILE A 668 -15.32 -34.85 44.47
C ILE A 668 -16.63 -35.22 45.15
N ILE A 669 -17.74 -35.17 44.40
CA ILE A 669 -19.08 -35.54 44.92
C ILE A 669 -19.31 -37.04 44.97
N GLY A 670 -18.49 -37.87 44.30
CA GLY A 670 -18.61 -39.29 44.29
C GLY A 670 -19.73 -39.85 43.40
N VAL A 671 -20.07 -39.16 42.32
CA VAL A 671 -21.07 -39.61 41.33
C VAL A 671 -20.48 -40.78 40.53
N GLY A 672 -21.22 -41.85 40.40
CA GLY A 672 -20.75 -43.05 39.68
C GLY A 672 -20.55 -42.83 38.18
N TRP A 673 -19.58 -43.54 37.63
CA TRP A 673 -19.21 -43.45 36.21
C TRP A 673 -20.34 -43.86 35.24
N GLU A 674 -21.31 -44.65 35.70
CA GLU A 674 -22.47 -45.10 34.93
C GLU A 674 -23.32 -43.91 34.43
N MET A 675 -23.40 -42.87 35.21
CA MET A 675 -24.20 -41.63 34.90
C MET A 675 -23.40 -40.56 34.14
N PHE A 676 -22.10 -40.80 33.95
CA PHE A 676 -21.19 -39.82 33.40
C PHE A 676 -21.60 -39.31 31.99
N GLY A 677 -21.91 -40.22 31.08
CA GLY A 677 -22.26 -39.88 29.70
C GLY A 677 -23.57 -39.08 29.60
N VAL A 678 -24.57 -39.46 30.40
CA VAL A 678 -25.87 -38.78 30.43
C VAL A 678 -25.71 -37.37 31.02
N TRP A 679 -24.99 -37.27 32.14
CA TRP A 679 -24.73 -36.02 32.81
C TRP A 679 -23.93 -35.06 31.93
N TRP A 680 -22.89 -35.54 31.29
CA TRP A 680 -22.10 -34.79 30.32
C TRP A 680 -22.97 -34.25 29.18
N SER A 681 -23.78 -35.10 28.55
CA SER A 681 -24.63 -34.73 27.44
C SER A 681 -25.62 -33.59 27.81
N ILE A 682 -26.21 -33.64 29.01
CA ILE A 682 -27.16 -32.61 29.50
C ILE A 682 -26.43 -31.28 29.68
N LEU A 683 -25.29 -31.27 30.38
CA LEU A 683 -24.53 -30.05 30.62
C LEU A 683 -23.92 -29.49 29.33
N TRP A 684 -23.47 -30.35 28.42
CA TRP A 684 -22.97 -29.95 27.10
C TRP A 684 -24.04 -29.21 26.28
N ILE A 685 -25.21 -29.79 26.15
CA ILE A 685 -26.34 -29.18 25.42
C ILE A 685 -26.78 -27.86 26.11
N THR A 686 -26.84 -27.83 27.43
CA THR A 686 -27.19 -26.63 28.19
C THR A 686 -26.19 -25.51 27.94
N SER A 687 -24.87 -25.80 28.01
CA SER A 687 -23.83 -24.84 27.70
C SER A 687 -23.90 -24.34 26.25
N PHE A 688 -24.15 -25.25 25.31
CA PHE A 688 -24.29 -24.87 23.91
C PHE A 688 -25.52 -23.97 23.65
N LEU A 689 -26.65 -24.23 24.26
CA LEU A 689 -27.83 -23.36 24.19
C LEU A 689 -27.51 -21.97 24.77
N ALA A 690 -26.80 -21.92 25.89
CA ALA A 690 -26.32 -20.66 26.45
C ALA A 690 -25.37 -19.91 25.49
N ASN A 691 -24.48 -20.61 24.80
CA ASN A 691 -23.66 -20.02 23.78
C ASN A 691 -24.47 -19.42 22.62
N LEU A 692 -25.53 -20.09 22.17
CA LEU A 692 -26.41 -19.54 21.12
C LEU A 692 -27.09 -18.25 21.56
N THR A 693 -27.58 -18.17 22.81
CA THR A 693 -28.15 -16.93 23.35
C THR A 693 -27.10 -15.82 23.45
N GLY A 694 -25.87 -16.14 23.88
CA GLY A 694 -24.77 -15.18 23.90
C GLY A 694 -24.36 -14.66 22.53
N LEU A 695 -24.40 -15.49 21.47
CA LEU A 695 -24.18 -15.04 20.09
C LEU A 695 -25.27 -14.05 19.63
N ILE A 696 -26.51 -14.28 19.99
CA ILE A 696 -27.65 -13.35 19.69
C ILE A 696 -27.41 -11.99 20.39
N LEU A 697 -27.01 -12.01 21.65
CA LEU A 697 -26.63 -10.80 22.40
C LEU A 697 -25.42 -10.08 21.72
N SER A 698 -24.41 -10.84 21.36
CA SER A 698 -23.23 -10.32 20.68
C SER A 698 -23.53 -9.64 19.35
N GLN A 699 -24.54 -10.13 18.62
CA GLN A 699 -24.96 -9.54 17.35
C GLN A 699 -25.76 -8.25 17.55
N SER A 700 -26.63 -8.20 18.56
CA SER A 700 -27.64 -7.12 18.73
C SER A 700 -27.13 -5.93 19.54
N MET A 701 -26.10 -6.10 20.37
CA MET A 701 -25.69 -5.11 21.36
C MET A 701 -24.24 -4.64 21.21
N ASN A 702 -23.91 -3.53 21.89
CA ASN A 702 -22.52 -3.08 22.04
C ASN A 702 -21.85 -3.86 23.19
N SER A 703 -20.51 -3.97 23.19
CA SER A 703 -19.75 -4.80 24.13
C SER A 703 -20.08 -4.54 25.59
N VAL A 704 -20.17 -3.28 26.00
CA VAL A 704 -20.48 -2.88 27.38
C VAL A 704 -21.88 -3.38 27.79
N VAL A 705 -22.87 -3.18 26.92
CA VAL A 705 -24.28 -3.58 27.19
C VAL A 705 -24.40 -5.10 27.23
N ALA A 706 -23.71 -5.82 26.36
CA ALA A 706 -23.74 -7.29 26.32
C ALA A 706 -23.26 -7.91 27.65
N ILE A 707 -22.15 -7.39 28.19
CA ILE A 707 -21.59 -7.86 29.48
C ILE A 707 -22.54 -7.57 30.63
N TYR A 708 -23.15 -6.38 30.69
CA TYR A 708 -24.08 -6.03 31.76
C TYR A 708 -25.41 -6.82 31.73
N ILE A 709 -25.86 -7.23 30.56
CA ILE A 709 -27.09 -8.02 30.41
C ILE A 709 -26.87 -9.51 30.70
N THR A 710 -25.67 -10.04 30.53
CA THR A 710 -25.36 -11.44 30.87
C THR A 710 -25.58 -11.73 32.35
N ILE A 711 -25.35 -10.79 33.26
CA ILE A 711 -25.51 -10.95 34.69
C ILE A 711 -27.02 -11.13 35.09
N PRO A 712 -27.96 -10.22 34.70
CA PRO A 712 -29.38 -10.40 34.99
C PRO A 712 -30.04 -11.59 34.30
N LEU A 713 -29.52 -12.01 33.14
CA LEU A 713 -30.03 -13.16 32.39
C LEU A 713 -29.75 -14.50 33.09
N LEU A 714 -28.78 -14.51 33.99
CA LEU A 714 -28.41 -15.66 34.82
C LEU A 714 -29.19 -15.76 36.13
N LEU A 715 -29.71 -14.63 36.59
CA LEU A 715 -30.56 -14.56 37.79
C LEU A 715 -32.03 -14.81 37.44
#